data_5b0c0514471f5f06cdbad42a401cafe4
#
_entry.id   5b0c0514471f5f06cdbad42a401cafe4
#
_cell.length_a   1.000
_cell.length_b   1.000
_cell.length_c   1.000
_cell.angle_alpha   90.00
_cell.angle_beta   90.00
_cell.angle_gamma   90.00
#
_symmetry.space_group_name_H-M   'P 1'
#
loop_
_entity.id
_entity.type
_entity.pdbx_description
1 polymer ?
#
loop_
_entity_poly.entity_id
_entity_poly.type
_entity_poly.pdbx_seq_one_letter_code
_entity_poly.pdbx_strand_id
1 'polypeptide(L)'
;MNWWARLLRRKKMEEQLDKELGFHLEQHVNELVANGVAPTEAWRQARMALGGPEQMKEECRDVRGTRWLENVWQDTRYTVRMMREHWGFAAVAILTLGLGMGATTIIFTLVNGVLLKPLPYPNPNRLVAVHGQSADWKADLFGQENVAYPDFLDCARTTHSMELAGVLFDNATASQPGEPEYVEQRKISWNLFSVIEVPVLMGRSFLPEEDRRGAAPVAILGYGFWQKHFGGRADAVGASVVLDLTRYTVVGIAPEGFRLYDEEADVYTPVGQDTSRFLQNREAHPIYVIGRLRPDKTFGEAQAELALIGQHLAQEFKDTNAGRSFAIEELRPETGNVRATLWLLLGAVSLVLLIACANVASLLLARAVSRERELAMRVALGASRGRLVRQCLTESAVLGLAGGVLGVLLAAGGIRPFVVFWPGALPRAEEVQLDWHVLLFGAVVSILSSILFGLAPALRAPFKDLERTLRAGVRGIAGGSRRLHSIFATSEIVLAIILLISAGMLGRTLLHLSGLDPGVDIHNVLVTRMALSPATLADPAKTRAAWKEVLDRSSRVPGVQSVATVDTFPMREGDNEQGYWTSADVPPENKLPYALLTCVSANYLKVMGIPLRRGRFFDEHDTIDSRPVIVVDQVLAKNAFGTEDVVGKQLWIPEMGYGSNVFLIVGVVGHVRQWGLGGDDQAKVRAQIYYPFSQLPDGFMHRWSQLMS
;
A
#
# COMPACT_ATOMS: atom_id res chain seq x y z
N MET A 1 -37.56 23.85 24.45
CA MET A 1 -37.65 22.39 24.77
C MET A 1 -36.93 21.62 23.70
N ASN A 2 -35.92 20.81 24.10
CA ASN A 2 -35.03 20.08 23.16
C ASN A 2 -35.87 19.10 22.31
N TRP A 3 -35.64 19.00 21.01
CA TRP A 3 -36.36 18.17 20.05
C TRP A 3 -36.47 16.68 20.45
N TRP A 4 -35.48 16.13 21.17
CA TRP A 4 -35.49 14.79 21.78
C TRP A 4 -36.61 14.61 22.80
N ALA A 5 -36.88 15.63 23.63
CA ALA A 5 -37.95 15.59 24.63
C ALA A 5 -39.35 15.63 23.99
N ARG A 6 -39.45 16.19 22.79
CA ARG A 6 -40.70 16.21 21.97
C ARG A 6 -41.03 14.84 21.39
N LEU A 7 -40.00 14.05 21.01
CA LEU A 7 -40.17 12.68 20.50
C LEU A 7 -40.58 11.69 21.62
N LEU A 8 -39.95 11.77 22.80
CA LEU A 8 -40.20 10.84 23.89
C LEU A 8 -41.52 11.07 24.65
N ARG A 9 -42.09 12.29 24.60
CA ARG A 9 -43.31 12.65 25.31
C ARG A 9 -44.55 12.80 24.40
N ARG A 10 -44.52 12.19 23.21
CA ARG A 10 -45.55 12.32 22.15
C ARG A 10 -46.98 12.09 22.68
N LYS A 11 -47.27 10.96 23.34
CA LYS A 11 -48.59 10.64 23.86
C LYS A 11 -49.13 11.73 24.78
N LYS A 12 -48.29 12.22 25.69
CA LYS A 12 -48.69 13.25 26.65
C LYS A 12 -48.97 14.60 26.01
N MET A 13 -48.26 14.92 24.91
CA MET A 13 -48.49 16.15 24.16
C MET A 13 -49.69 16.05 23.21
N GLU A 14 -50.03 14.87 22.69
CA GLU A 14 -51.28 14.67 21.94
C GLU A 14 -52.50 14.75 22.87
N GLU A 15 -52.44 14.16 24.04
CA GLU A 15 -53.51 14.31 25.06
C GLU A 15 -53.68 15.74 25.54
N GLN A 16 -52.61 16.52 25.65
CA GLN A 16 -52.72 17.95 25.96
C GLN A 16 -53.32 18.75 24.84
N LEU A 17 -52.95 18.51 23.60
CA LEU A 17 -53.49 19.16 22.41
C LEU A 17 -54.99 18.86 22.25
N ASP A 18 -55.40 17.61 22.51
CA ASP A 18 -56.82 17.23 22.51
C ASP A 18 -57.62 17.98 23.56
N LYS A 19 -57.09 18.17 24.75
CA LYS A 19 -57.70 18.93 25.81
C LYS A 19 -57.81 20.42 25.48
N GLU A 20 -56.72 21.02 24.96
CA GLU A 20 -56.69 22.43 24.54
C GLU A 20 -57.68 22.72 23.38
N LEU A 21 -57.71 21.87 22.35
CA LEU A 21 -58.66 22.01 21.24
C LEU A 21 -60.09 21.79 21.67
N GLY A 22 -60.35 20.82 22.59
CA GLY A 22 -61.66 20.60 23.20
C GLY A 22 -62.12 21.81 23.97
N PHE A 23 -61.25 22.40 24.80
CA PHE A 23 -61.52 23.59 25.59
C PHE A 23 -61.89 24.82 24.71
N HIS A 24 -61.10 25.08 23.64
CA HIS A 24 -61.38 26.19 22.73
C HIS A 24 -62.69 25.99 21.93
N LEU A 25 -62.98 24.74 21.55
CA LEU A 25 -64.24 24.41 20.86
C LEU A 25 -65.43 24.63 21.82
N GLU A 26 -65.39 24.17 23.08
CA GLU A 26 -66.42 24.38 24.06
C GLU A 26 -66.59 25.86 24.42
N GLN A 27 -65.49 26.62 24.53
CA GLN A 27 -65.57 28.07 24.76
C GLN A 27 -66.30 28.78 23.62
N HIS A 28 -65.99 28.46 22.37
CA HIS A 28 -66.64 29.08 21.19
C HIS A 28 -68.12 28.68 21.07
N VAL A 29 -68.44 27.43 21.43
CA VAL A 29 -69.86 26.99 21.54
C VAL A 29 -70.57 27.77 22.59
N ASN A 30 -69.97 27.96 23.78
CA ASN A 30 -70.62 28.73 24.87
C ASN A 30 -70.83 30.22 24.52
N GLU A 31 -69.89 30.82 23.77
CA GLU A 31 -70.02 32.19 23.25
C GLU A 31 -71.19 32.29 22.27
N LEU A 32 -71.31 31.33 21.36
CA LEU A 32 -72.45 31.31 20.36
C LEU A 32 -73.78 31.07 21.06
N VAL A 33 -73.86 30.24 22.09
CA VAL A 33 -75.07 30.01 22.88
C VAL A 33 -75.42 31.25 23.68
N ALA A 34 -74.44 31.94 24.31
CA ALA A 34 -74.68 33.23 24.96
C ALA A 34 -75.22 34.33 24.02
N ASN A 35 -74.87 34.27 22.76
CA ASN A 35 -75.40 35.16 21.72
C ASN A 35 -76.78 34.73 21.14
N GLY A 36 -77.43 33.72 21.76
CA GLY A 36 -78.77 33.31 21.39
C GLY A 36 -78.90 32.24 20.32
N VAL A 37 -77.82 31.60 19.93
CA VAL A 37 -77.85 30.49 18.95
C VAL A 37 -78.22 29.18 19.67
N ALA A 38 -79.11 28.39 19.07
CA ALA A 38 -79.56 27.11 19.62
C ALA A 38 -78.30 26.16 19.77
N PRO A 39 -78.18 25.36 20.88
CA PRO A 39 -77.02 24.59 21.18
C PRO A 39 -76.56 23.65 20.07
N THR A 40 -77.45 23.00 19.39
CA THR A 40 -77.15 22.12 18.24
C THR A 40 -76.54 22.86 17.03
N GLU A 41 -77.06 24.07 16.75
CA GLU A 41 -76.57 24.93 15.70
C GLU A 41 -75.26 25.62 16.09
N ALA A 42 -75.08 25.99 17.37
CA ALA A 42 -73.80 26.51 17.92
C ALA A 42 -72.64 25.48 17.79
N TRP A 43 -72.90 24.22 18.06
CA TRP A 43 -71.93 23.16 17.83
C TRP A 43 -71.56 23.00 16.35
N ARG A 44 -72.58 23.15 15.42
CA ARG A 44 -72.35 23.06 13.99
C ARG A 44 -71.53 24.25 13.49
N GLN A 45 -71.82 25.45 13.93
CA GLN A 45 -71.14 26.69 13.54
C GLN A 45 -69.70 26.73 14.14
N ALA A 46 -69.52 26.36 15.38
CA ALA A 46 -68.20 26.28 15.99
C ALA A 46 -67.29 25.32 15.28
N ARG A 47 -67.82 24.15 14.86
CA ARG A 47 -67.01 23.19 14.06
C ARG A 47 -66.71 23.70 12.66
N MET A 48 -67.58 24.46 12.02
CA MET A 48 -67.32 25.06 10.70
C MET A 48 -66.37 26.23 10.79
N ALA A 49 -66.41 27.03 11.84
CA ALA A 49 -65.56 28.20 12.05
C ALA A 49 -64.15 27.83 12.42
N LEU A 50 -63.96 26.81 13.26
CA LEU A 50 -62.61 26.31 13.71
C LEU A 50 -61.99 25.33 12.72
N GLY A 51 -62.71 24.84 11.72
CA GLY A 51 -62.28 23.71 10.91
C GLY A 51 -62.44 22.37 11.61
N GLY A 52 -62.24 21.28 10.93
CA GLY A 52 -62.28 19.95 11.57
C GLY A 52 -61.17 19.78 12.63
N PRO A 53 -61.44 19.23 13.82
CA PRO A 53 -60.47 19.04 14.88
C PRO A 53 -59.20 18.30 14.43
N GLU A 54 -59.35 17.38 13.49
CA GLU A 54 -58.25 16.63 12.89
C GLU A 54 -57.38 17.50 11.95
N GLN A 55 -57.98 18.48 11.26
CA GLN A 55 -57.27 19.40 10.39
C GLN A 55 -56.38 20.36 11.20
N MET A 56 -56.91 20.90 12.30
CA MET A 56 -56.13 21.72 13.25
C MET A 56 -55.00 20.95 13.94
N LYS A 57 -55.23 19.70 14.31
CA LYS A 57 -54.17 18.83 14.84
C LYS A 57 -53.06 18.62 13.81
N GLU A 58 -53.42 18.48 12.52
CA GLU A 58 -52.43 18.34 11.46
C GLU A 58 -51.61 19.63 11.25
N GLU A 59 -52.25 20.80 11.25
CA GLU A 59 -51.56 22.10 11.18
C GLU A 59 -50.60 22.32 12.36
N CYS A 60 -51.01 21.99 13.58
CA CYS A 60 -50.15 22.05 14.78
C CYS A 60 -48.99 21.06 14.72
N ARG A 61 -49.17 19.89 14.11
CA ARG A 61 -48.10 18.92 13.87
C ARG A 61 -47.09 19.42 12.82
N ASP A 62 -47.51 20.15 11.80
CA ASP A 62 -46.65 20.72 10.76
C ASP A 62 -45.69 21.78 11.33
N VAL A 63 -46.16 22.61 12.26
CA VAL A 63 -45.34 23.64 12.95
C VAL A 63 -44.28 23.02 13.89
N ARG A 64 -44.46 21.79 14.35
CA ARG A 64 -43.53 21.12 15.30
C ARG A 64 -42.20 20.64 14.70
N GLY A 65 -42.05 20.55 13.38
CA GLY A 65 -40.81 20.16 12.68
C GLY A 65 -40.39 18.71 12.87
N THR A 66 -41.14 17.86 13.61
CA THR A 66 -40.82 16.44 13.84
C THR A 66 -41.46 15.50 12.82
N ARG A 67 -42.34 16.03 11.99
CA ARG A 67 -43.16 15.26 11.03
C ARG A 67 -42.32 14.48 9.99
N TRP A 68 -41.16 15.01 9.61
CA TRP A 68 -40.29 14.32 8.63
C TRP A 68 -39.70 13.02 9.23
N LEU A 69 -39.29 13.02 10.50
CA LEU A 69 -38.80 11.82 11.18
C LEU A 69 -39.86 10.76 11.35
N GLU A 70 -41.09 11.20 11.74
CA GLU A 70 -42.23 10.30 11.87
C GLU A 70 -42.58 9.65 10.54
N ASN A 71 -42.56 10.44 9.49
CA ASN A 71 -42.83 9.97 8.15
C ASN A 71 -41.78 8.98 7.67
N VAL A 72 -40.47 9.26 7.90
CA VAL A 72 -39.36 8.33 7.57
C VAL A 72 -39.50 7.04 8.34
N TRP A 73 -39.86 7.10 9.64
CA TRP A 73 -40.10 5.90 10.43
C TRP A 73 -41.27 5.05 9.92
N GLN A 74 -42.38 5.68 9.55
CA GLN A 74 -43.54 5.02 8.96
C GLN A 74 -43.18 4.38 7.61
N ASP A 75 -42.46 5.14 6.75
CA ASP A 75 -41.99 4.67 5.45
C ASP A 75 -41.02 3.48 5.60
N THR A 76 -40.12 3.53 6.60
CA THR A 76 -39.19 2.42 6.92
C THR A 76 -39.96 1.16 7.39
N ARG A 77 -40.93 1.32 8.30
CA ARG A 77 -41.75 0.21 8.79
C ARG A 77 -42.57 -0.43 7.67
N TYR A 78 -43.12 0.40 6.79
CA TYR A 78 -43.85 -0.03 5.60
C TYR A 78 -42.89 -0.82 4.66
N THR A 79 -41.71 -0.28 4.40
CA THR A 79 -40.68 -0.91 3.56
C THR A 79 -40.28 -2.27 4.08
N VAL A 80 -39.99 -2.40 5.40
CA VAL A 80 -39.65 -3.67 6.02
C VAL A 80 -40.77 -4.71 5.90
N ARG A 81 -42.03 -4.29 6.11
CA ARG A 81 -43.19 -5.17 5.93
C ARG A 81 -43.30 -5.66 4.49
N MET A 82 -43.15 -4.76 3.56
CA MET A 82 -43.20 -5.03 2.12
C MET A 82 -42.05 -5.96 1.66
N MET A 83 -40.86 -5.82 2.24
CA MET A 83 -39.72 -6.72 1.97
C MET A 83 -40.00 -8.14 2.47
N ARG A 84 -40.70 -8.29 3.60
CA ARG A 84 -41.12 -9.61 4.09
C ARG A 84 -42.16 -10.27 3.19
N GLU A 85 -43.10 -9.52 2.66
CA GLU A 85 -44.10 -10.00 1.72
C GLU A 85 -43.49 -10.42 0.37
N HIS A 86 -42.38 -9.76 -0.04
CA HIS A 86 -41.65 -10.05 -1.28
C HIS A 86 -40.19 -10.37 -1.02
N TRP A 87 -39.96 -11.34 -0.15
CA TRP A 87 -38.62 -11.70 0.32
C TRP A 87 -37.65 -12.09 -0.79
N GLY A 88 -38.09 -12.75 -1.87
CA GLY A 88 -37.23 -13.12 -2.99
C GLY A 88 -36.63 -11.91 -3.71
N PHE A 89 -37.43 -10.87 -3.97
CA PHE A 89 -36.92 -9.61 -4.51
C PHE A 89 -35.91 -8.94 -3.57
N ALA A 90 -36.28 -8.83 -2.28
CA ALA A 90 -35.42 -8.19 -1.28
C ALA A 90 -34.08 -8.94 -1.14
N ALA A 91 -34.13 -10.26 -1.12
CA ALA A 91 -32.92 -11.10 -1.04
C ALA A 91 -31.99 -10.89 -2.24
N VAL A 92 -32.52 -10.93 -3.47
CA VAL A 92 -31.71 -10.70 -4.68
C VAL A 92 -31.09 -9.31 -4.66
N ALA A 93 -31.87 -8.27 -4.34
CA ALA A 93 -31.37 -6.88 -4.28
C ALA A 93 -30.28 -6.71 -3.21
N ILE A 94 -30.52 -7.24 -1.99
CA ILE A 94 -29.56 -7.14 -0.86
C ILE A 94 -28.30 -7.95 -1.18
N LEU A 95 -28.41 -9.13 -1.73
CA LEU A 95 -27.24 -9.96 -2.11
C LEU A 95 -26.41 -9.29 -3.21
N THR A 96 -27.06 -8.76 -4.26
CA THR A 96 -26.40 -8.08 -5.36
C THR A 96 -25.64 -6.83 -4.87
N LEU A 97 -26.29 -6.00 -4.05
CA LEU A 97 -25.65 -4.83 -3.46
C LEU A 97 -24.58 -5.23 -2.44
N GLY A 98 -24.86 -6.22 -1.60
CA GLY A 98 -23.95 -6.71 -0.57
C GLY A 98 -22.64 -7.25 -1.16
N LEU A 99 -22.72 -8.02 -2.26
CA LEU A 99 -21.52 -8.50 -2.96
C LEU A 99 -20.72 -7.35 -3.58
N GLY A 100 -21.40 -6.42 -4.28
CA GLY A 100 -20.73 -5.25 -4.87
C GLY A 100 -20.10 -4.35 -3.82
N MET A 101 -20.81 -4.01 -2.75
CA MET A 101 -20.31 -3.18 -1.65
C MET A 101 -19.22 -3.91 -0.87
N GLY A 102 -19.34 -5.22 -0.66
CA GLY A 102 -18.35 -6.04 0.04
C GLY A 102 -17.01 -6.06 -0.69
N ALA A 103 -17.04 -6.35 -2.00
CA ALA A 103 -15.84 -6.30 -2.83
C ALA A 103 -15.19 -4.89 -2.82
N THR A 104 -16.00 -3.84 -2.98
CA THR A 104 -15.50 -2.45 -2.94
C THR A 104 -14.91 -2.11 -1.57
N THR A 105 -15.52 -2.58 -0.48
CA THR A 105 -15.04 -2.35 0.88
C THR A 105 -13.73 -3.10 1.14
N ILE A 106 -13.58 -4.34 0.69
CA ILE A 106 -12.32 -5.10 0.79
C ILE A 106 -11.18 -4.33 0.11
N ILE A 107 -11.36 -3.97 -1.17
CA ILE A 107 -10.31 -3.26 -1.92
C ILE A 107 -10.04 -1.87 -1.34
N PHE A 108 -11.07 -1.15 -0.89
CA PHE A 108 -10.86 0.13 -0.21
C PHE A 108 -10.10 -0.04 1.10
N THR A 109 -10.32 -1.13 1.86
CA THR A 109 -9.55 -1.41 3.09
C THR A 109 -8.06 -1.58 2.78
N LEU A 110 -7.73 -2.28 1.67
CA LEU A 110 -6.34 -2.39 1.23
C LEU A 110 -5.78 -1.03 0.80
N VAL A 111 -6.51 -0.28 -0.02
CA VAL A 111 -6.10 1.07 -0.43
C VAL A 111 -5.89 1.98 0.79
N ASN A 112 -6.80 1.92 1.77
CA ASN A 112 -6.68 2.70 3.00
C ASN A 112 -5.44 2.29 3.81
N GLY A 113 -5.26 0.99 4.07
CA GLY A 113 -4.14 0.47 4.87
C GLY A 113 -2.78 0.70 4.21
N VAL A 114 -2.69 0.46 2.90
CA VAL A 114 -1.41 0.50 2.17
C VAL A 114 -1.07 1.91 1.65
N LEU A 115 -2.06 2.67 1.13
CA LEU A 115 -1.79 3.93 0.41
C LEU A 115 -2.22 5.19 1.14
N LEU A 116 -3.35 5.18 1.87
CA LEU A 116 -3.95 6.39 2.42
C LEU A 116 -3.60 6.63 3.88
N LYS A 117 -3.35 5.57 4.63
CA LYS A 117 -3.01 5.68 6.04
C LYS A 117 -1.64 6.35 6.18
N PRO A 118 -1.52 7.42 6.96
CA PRO A 118 -0.25 8.10 7.17
C PRO A 118 0.77 7.13 7.79
N LEU A 119 2.05 7.46 7.65
CA LEU A 119 3.10 6.73 8.35
C LEU A 119 2.87 6.77 9.87
N PRO A 120 3.25 5.70 10.61
CA PRO A 120 2.99 5.57 12.04
C PRO A 120 3.93 6.45 12.89
N TYR A 121 4.33 7.61 12.36
CA TYR A 121 5.19 8.57 13.04
C TYR A 121 4.40 9.81 13.46
N PRO A 122 4.79 10.48 14.55
CA PRO A 122 4.23 11.77 14.92
C PRO A 122 4.45 12.82 13.81
N ASN A 123 3.43 13.64 13.54
CA ASN A 123 3.49 14.71 12.55
C ASN A 123 4.05 14.28 11.17
N PRO A 124 3.53 13.22 10.53
CA PRO A 124 4.13 12.62 9.34
C PRO A 124 4.21 13.58 8.16
N ASN A 125 3.32 14.58 8.08
CA ASN A 125 3.31 15.61 7.02
C ASN A 125 4.55 16.53 7.05
N ARG A 126 5.37 16.47 8.09
CA ARG A 126 6.63 17.21 8.20
C ARG A 126 7.84 16.35 7.90
N LEU A 127 7.63 15.05 7.67
CA LEU A 127 8.69 14.13 7.27
C LEU A 127 8.85 14.13 5.76
N VAL A 128 10.09 14.23 5.32
CA VAL A 128 10.48 14.21 3.91
C VAL A 128 11.59 13.20 3.69
N ALA A 129 11.61 12.58 2.53
CA ALA A 129 12.76 11.83 2.02
C ALA A 129 13.62 12.77 1.19
N VAL A 130 14.93 12.67 1.32
CA VAL A 130 15.90 13.43 0.53
C VAL A 130 16.59 12.48 -0.44
N HIS A 131 16.60 12.84 -1.70
CA HIS A 131 17.17 12.05 -2.79
C HIS A 131 18.22 12.84 -3.56
N GLY A 132 19.23 12.14 -4.05
CA GLY A 132 20.12 12.66 -5.08
C GLY A 132 19.39 12.78 -6.41
N GLN A 133 19.71 13.81 -7.17
CA GLN A 133 19.29 13.99 -8.57
C GLN A 133 20.50 14.29 -9.42
N SER A 134 20.62 13.62 -10.58
CA SER A 134 21.63 13.93 -11.59
C SER A 134 20.98 14.24 -12.93
N ALA A 135 21.49 15.25 -13.64
CA ALA A 135 20.99 15.62 -14.98
C ALA A 135 21.23 14.53 -16.02
N ASP A 136 22.31 13.75 -15.87
CA ASP A 136 22.69 12.67 -16.77
C ASP A 136 22.09 11.30 -16.35
N TRP A 137 21.65 11.20 -15.11
CA TRP A 137 21.02 10.02 -14.55
C TRP A 137 19.52 10.07 -14.85
N LYS A 138 19.13 9.43 -15.92
CA LYS A 138 17.69 9.13 -16.10
C LYS A 138 17.31 8.19 -14.95
N ALA A 139 16.42 8.64 -14.09
CA ALA A 139 15.94 7.92 -12.94
C ALA A 139 15.94 6.40 -13.17
N ASP A 140 16.43 5.64 -12.22
CA ASP A 140 16.25 4.18 -12.20
C ASP A 140 14.75 3.83 -12.22
N LEU A 141 14.38 2.56 -12.21
CA LEU A 141 12.96 2.12 -12.20
C LEU A 141 12.14 2.80 -11.09
N PHE A 142 12.79 3.31 -10.03
CA PHE A 142 12.19 3.98 -8.88
C PHE A 142 12.36 5.51 -8.91
N GLY A 143 13.14 6.05 -9.82
CA GLY A 143 13.28 7.50 -10.04
C GLY A 143 14.06 8.25 -8.97
N GLN A 144 14.69 7.57 -8.04
CA GLN A 144 15.32 8.18 -6.87
C GLN A 144 16.71 7.58 -6.64
N GLU A 145 17.70 8.44 -6.43
CA GLU A 145 19.05 8.06 -6.07
C GLU A 145 19.26 8.31 -4.57
N ASN A 146 19.80 7.33 -3.84
CA ASN A 146 20.21 7.53 -2.46
C ASN A 146 21.33 8.57 -2.38
N VAL A 147 21.75 8.94 -1.18
CA VAL A 147 22.73 9.99 -0.95
C VAL A 147 24.06 9.40 -0.49
N ALA A 148 25.17 9.92 -0.96
CA ALA A 148 26.47 9.54 -0.43
C ALA A 148 26.63 10.01 1.02
N TYR A 149 27.28 9.21 1.87
CA TYR A 149 27.42 9.55 3.29
C TYR A 149 28.15 10.88 3.54
N PRO A 150 29.25 11.21 2.83
CA PRO A 150 29.86 12.54 2.97
C PRO A 150 28.92 13.67 2.57
N ASP A 151 28.13 13.50 1.51
CA ASP A 151 27.14 14.50 1.06
C ASP A 151 26.01 14.67 2.07
N PHE A 152 25.55 13.56 2.67
CA PHE A 152 24.59 13.59 3.78
C PHE A 152 25.14 14.40 4.96
N LEU A 153 26.40 14.21 5.35
CA LEU A 153 27.01 14.97 6.45
C LEU A 153 27.09 16.47 6.13
N ASP A 154 27.47 16.82 4.89
CA ASP A 154 27.53 18.21 4.47
C ASP A 154 26.14 18.85 4.44
N CYS A 155 25.14 18.17 3.90
CA CYS A 155 23.74 18.61 3.94
C CYS A 155 23.24 18.75 5.39
N ALA A 156 23.50 17.79 6.27
CA ALA A 156 23.04 17.82 7.66
C ALA A 156 23.67 18.95 8.48
N ARG A 157 24.89 19.39 8.13
CA ARG A 157 25.58 20.51 8.78
C ARG A 157 25.12 21.88 8.27
N THR A 158 24.71 21.94 7.00
CA THR A 158 24.51 23.22 6.30
C THR A 158 23.02 23.61 6.26
N THR A 159 22.11 22.63 6.28
CA THR A 159 20.67 22.92 6.22
C THR A 159 20.14 23.52 7.52
N HIS A 160 19.29 24.54 7.39
CA HIS A 160 18.61 25.23 8.48
C HIS A 160 17.09 25.07 8.44
N SER A 161 16.54 24.59 7.34
CA SER A 161 15.09 24.40 7.17
C SER A 161 14.56 23.11 7.74
N MET A 162 15.43 22.10 7.94
CA MET A 162 15.05 20.78 8.43
C MET A 162 16.18 20.15 9.23
N GLU A 163 15.86 19.11 9.99
CA GLU A 163 16.81 18.20 10.61
C GLU A 163 16.89 16.92 9.78
N LEU A 164 18.11 16.50 9.43
CA LEU A 164 18.35 15.32 8.60
C LEU A 164 18.87 14.15 9.44
N ALA A 165 18.39 12.94 9.13
CA ALA A 165 18.88 11.69 9.65
C ALA A 165 19.16 10.71 8.51
N GLY A 166 20.27 9.99 8.62
CA GLY A 166 20.70 8.97 7.64
C GLY A 166 20.40 7.56 8.13
N VAL A 167 20.06 6.69 7.19
CA VAL A 167 19.83 5.27 7.42
C VAL A 167 20.60 4.48 6.35
N LEU A 168 21.37 3.49 6.77
CA LEU A 168 22.00 2.51 5.91
C LEU A 168 21.43 1.13 6.24
N PHE A 169 20.88 0.46 5.25
CA PHE A 169 20.42 -0.91 5.36
C PHE A 169 21.64 -1.83 5.28
N ASP A 170 21.82 -2.64 6.30
CA ASP A 170 22.94 -3.57 6.40
C ASP A 170 22.51 -4.85 7.14
N ASN A 171 23.37 -5.82 7.17
CA ASN A 171 23.15 -7.09 7.82
C ASN A 171 24.36 -7.42 8.69
N ALA A 172 24.16 -8.19 9.73
CA ALA A 172 25.23 -8.63 10.60
C ALA A 172 24.99 -10.08 11.06
N THR A 173 26.04 -10.69 11.60
CA THR A 173 25.92 -11.94 12.33
C THR A 173 25.95 -11.66 13.83
N ALA A 174 24.82 -11.86 14.50
CA ALA A 174 24.78 -11.86 15.96
C ALA A 174 25.30 -13.20 16.48
N SER A 175 26.31 -13.17 17.38
CA SER A 175 26.92 -14.39 17.94
C SER A 175 26.77 -14.50 19.45
N GLN A 176 26.27 -13.46 20.09
CA GLN A 176 25.95 -13.42 21.53
C GLN A 176 24.79 -12.44 21.75
N PRO A 177 23.79 -12.81 22.59
CA PRO A 177 23.66 -14.10 23.29
C PRO A 177 23.12 -15.19 22.35
N GLY A 178 23.69 -16.39 22.43
CA GLY A 178 23.23 -17.58 21.68
C GLY A 178 24.16 -18.08 20.59
N GLU A 179 23.67 -18.91 19.70
CA GLU A 179 24.36 -19.36 18.50
C GLU A 179 24.40 -18.25 17.44
N PRO A 180 25.42 -18.27 16.55
CA PRO A 180 25.48 -17.29 15.47
C PRO A 180 24.23 -17.33 14.59
N GLU A 181 23.59 -16.16 14.43
CA GLU A 181 22.44 -16.01 13.54
C GLU A 181 22.58 -14.74 12.70
N TYR A 182 21.95 -14.76 11.52
CA TYR A 182 21.81 -13.60 10.67
C TYR A 182 20.79 -12.64 11.27
N VAL A 183 21.15 -11.36 11.35
CA VAL A 183 20.29 -10.29 11.88
C VAL A 183 20.22 -9.11 10.91
N GLU A 184 19.02 -8.57 10.78
CA GLU A 184 18.79 -7.33 10.05
C GLU A 184 19.33 -6.15 10.84
N GLN A 185 20.44 -5.58 10.38
CA GLN A 185 21.06 -4.41 11.00
C GLN A 185 20.67 -3.15 10.24
N ARG A 186 20.38 -2.07 10.98
CA ARG A 186 20.27 -0.73 10.40
C ARG A 186 21.32 0.15 11.05
N LYS A 187 22.20 0.74 10.23
CA LYS A 187 23.14 1.75 10.69
C LYS A 187 22.47 3.11 10.53
N ILE A 188 22.30 3.82 11.63
CA ILE A 188 21.50 5.05 11.68
C ILE A 188 22.32 6.21 12.24
N SER A 189 22.02 7.44 11.82
CA SER A 189 22.57 8.62 12.47
C SER A 189 22.04 8.75 13.90
N TRP A 190 22.82 9.34 14.79
CA TRP A 190 22.52 9.47 16.22
C TRP A 190 21.14 10.09 16.51
N ASN A 191 20.68 10.99 15.64
CA ASN A 191 19.46 11.78 15.81
C ASN A 191 18.22 11.17 15.16
N LEU A 192 18.28 9.98 14.55
CA LEU A 192 17.15 9.41 13.81
C LEU A 192 15.87 9.36 14.66
N PHE A 193 15.95 8.80 15.87
CA PHE A 193 14.77 8.68 16.76
C PHE A 193 14.18 10.05 17.14
N SER A 194 15.03 11.09 17.25
CA SER A 194 14.60 12.46 17.45
C SER A 194 13.93 13.04 16.21
N VAL A 195 14.51 12.85 15.03
CA VAL A 195 13.98 13.33 13.75
C VAL A 195 12.60 12.74 13.46
N ILE A 196 12.39 11.45 13.74
CA ILE A 196 11.08 10.82 13.53
C ILE A 196 10.13 11.01 14.72
N GLU A 197 10.60 11.62 15.84
CA GLU A 197 9.83 11.85 17.09
C GLU A 197 9.30 10.55 17.72
N VAL A 198 10.05 9.45 17.59
CA VAL A 198 9.69 8.15 18.19
C VAL A 198 10.65 7.89 19.38
N PRO A 199 10.17 7.86 20.62
CA PRO A 199 11.02 7.56 21.77
C PRO A 199 11.41 6.07 21.78
N VAL A 200 12.59 5.75 22.28
CA VAL A 200 12.97 4.38 22.60
C VAL A 200 12.11 3.84 23.75
N LEU A 201 11.82 2.54 23.75
CA LEU A 201 10.99 1.89 24.77
C LEU A 201 11.67 1.89 26.14
N MET A 202 12.95 1.58 26.17
CA MET A 202 13.80 1.57 27.37
C MET A 202 15.20 2.05 27.05
N GLY A 203 15.91 2.58 28.05
CA GLY A 203 17.24 3.15 27.87
C GLY A 203 17.22 4.52 27.23
N ARG A 204 18.09 4.77 26.25
CA ARG A 204 18.23 6.03 25.55
C ARG A 204 18.58 5.82 24.06
N SER A 205 18.37 6.86 23.25
CA SER A 205 18.91 6.92 21.89
C SER A 205 20.41 7.18 21.88
N PHE A 206 21.02 7.14 20.69
CA PHE A 206 22.43 7.44 20.51
C PHE A 206 22.76 8.91 20.83
N LEU A 207 24.00 9.14 21.27
CA LEU A 207 24.55 10.47 21.48
C LEU A 207 25.40 10.92 20.27
N PRO A 208 25.54 12.23 20.03
CA PRO A 208 26.36 12.73 18.90
C PRO A 208 27.82 12.26 18.93
N GLU A 209 28.38 12.07 20.12
CA GLU A 209 29.76 11.56 20.31
C GLU A 209 29.89 10.07 20.02
N GLU A 210 28.79 9.29 20.06
CA GLU A 210 28.77 7.88 19.75
C GLU A 210 28.68 7.60 18.23
N ASP A 211 28.21 8.57 17.45
CA ASP A 211 28.08 8.47 15.99
C ASP A 211 29.33 9.02 15.28
N ARG A 212 30.49 8.57 15.71
CA ARG A 212 31.79 9.00 15.19
C ARG A 212 32.73 7.83 15.09
N ARG A 213 33.66 7.94 14.17
CA ARG A 213 34.74 6.98 14.00
C ARG A 213 35.55 6.84 15.31
N GLY A 214 35.73 5.61 15.79
CA GLY A 214 36.50 5.30 16.99
C GLY A 214 35.76 5.51 18.31
N ALA A 215 34.50 5.86 18.28
CA ALA A 215 33.65 5.88 19.47
C ALA A 215 33.39 4.47 20.01
N ALA A 216 33.02 4.38 21.29
CA ALA A 216 32.65 3.10 21.89
C ALA A 216 31.44 2.49 21.17
N PRO A 217 31.55 1.19 20.78
CA PRO A 217 30.43 0.54 20.05
C PRO A 217 29.19 0.44 20.93
N VAL A 218 28.09 1.01 20.45
CA VAL A 218 26.78 0.98 21.13
C VAL A 218 25.69 0.49 20.17
N ALA A 219 24.66 -0.15 20.70
CA ALA A 219 23.55 -0.67 19.93
C ALA A 219 22.20 -0.38 20.60
N ILE A 220 21.15 -0.22 19.79
CA ILE A 220 19.76 -0.26 20.21
C ILE A 220 19.17 -1.55 19.63
N LEU A 221 18.52 -2.36 20.48
CA LEU A 221 17.91 -3.61 20.03
C LEU A 221 16.51 -3.34 19.45
N GLY A 222 16.16 -4.06 18.40
CA GLY A 222 14.79 -4.20 17.95
C GLY A 222 13.93 -4.95 18.96
N TYR A 223 12.63 -4.65 19.02
CA TYR A 223 11.72 -5.25 19.98
C TYR A 223 11.67 -6.79 19.86
N GLY A 224 11.59 -7.31 18.63
CA GLY A 224 11.56 -8.75 18.36
C GLY A 224 12.84 -9.47 18.83
N PHE A 225 14.00 -8.90 18.51
CA PHE A 225 15.30 -9.42 18.93
C PHE A 225 15.47 -9.43 20.46
N TRP A 226 15.06 -8.32 21.12
CA TRP A 226 15.07 -8.24 22.59
C TRP A 226 14.17 -9.28 23.25
N GLN A 227 12.95 -9.49 22.71
CA GLN A 227 12.08 -10.55 23.23
C GLN A 227 12.68 -11.94 23.06
N LYS A 228 13.22 -12.23 21.87
CA LYS A 228 13.77 -13.54 21.51
C LYS A 228 15.01 -13.91 22.34
N HIS A 229 15.97 -12.98 22.50
CA HIS A 229 17.28 -13.28 23.08
C HIS A 229 17.43 -12.88 24.55
N PHE A 230 16.65 -11.90 25.00
CA PHE A 230 16.71 -11.41 26.39
C PHE A 230 15.41 -11.68 27.16
N GLY A 231 14.43 -12.34 26.55
CA GLY A 231 13.15 -12.68 27.18
C GLY A 231 12.35 -11.46 27.68
N GLY A 232 12.52 -10.30 27.05
CA GLY A 232 11.82 -9.08 27.44
C GLY A 232 12.30 -8.45 28.75
N ARG A 233 13.50 -8.82 29.26
CA ARG A 233 14.00 -8.33 30.57
C ARG A 233 14.64 -6.95 30.43
N ALA A 234 14.49 -6.13 31.47
CA ALA A 234 15.02 -4.76 31.51
C ALA A 234 16.56 -4.72 31.63
N ASP A 235 17.18 -5.77 32.16
CA ASP A 235 18.64 -5.90 32.28
C ASP A 235 19.37 -6.08 30.94
N ALA A 236 18.64 -6.15 29.83
CA ALA A 236 19.19 -6.09 28.49
C ALA A 236 19.89 -4.75 28.21
N VAL A 237 19.41 -3.64 28.79
CA VAL A 237 20.10 -2.35 28.70
C VAL A 237 21.35 -2.39 29.59
N GLY A 238 22.52 -2.13 29.00
CA GLY A 238 23.85 -2.30 29.62
C GLY A 238 24.49 -3.67 29.35
N ALA A 239 23.73 -4.65 28.84
CA ALA A 239 24.28 -5.91 28.38
C ALA A 239 25.12 -5.74 27.08
N SER A 240 25.81 -6.78 26.67
CA SER A 240 26.56 -6.74 25.40
C SER A 240 25.95 -7.68 24.35
N VAL A 241 25.95 -7.23 23.12
CA VAL A 241 25.69 -8.04 21.93
C VAL A 241 26.95 -8.04 21.04
N VAL A 242 27.28 -9.19 20.47
CA VAL A 242 28.39 -9.28 19.52
C VAL A 242 27.82 -9.40 18.12
N LEU A 243 28.05 -8.35 17.33
CA LEU A 243 27.68 -8.29 15.92
C LEU A 243 29.00 -8.40 15.12
N ASP A 244 29.07 -9.39 14.26
CA ASP A 244 30.28 -9.74 13.53
C ASP A 244 31.49 -9.93 14.47
N LEU A 245 32.43 -9.04 14.39
CA LEU A 245 33.66 -9.07 15.23
C LEU A 245 33.62 -8.05 16.36
N THR A 246 32.57 -7.23 16.44
CA THR A 246 32.50 -6.08 17.34
C THR A 246 31.53 -6.32 18.48
N ARG A 247 31.98 -6.05 19.70
CA ARG A 247 31.15 -6.09 20.90
C ARG A 247 30.50 -4.73 21.11
N TYR A 248 29.17 -4.69 21.03
CA TYR A 248 28.36 -3.50 21.26
C TYR A 248 27.74 -3.53 22.66
N THR A 249 27.69 -2.38 23.33
CA THR A 249 26.91 -2.20 24.54
C THR A 249 25.50 -1.78 24.18
N VAL A 250 24.52 -2.48 24.70
CA VAL A 250 23.10 -2.14 24.49
C VAL A 250 22.75 -0.90 25.29
N VAL A 251 22.36 0.20 24.62
CA VAL A 251 22.01 1.48 25.25
C VAL A 251 20.51 1.76 25.26
N GLY A 252 19.75 1.05 24.44
CA GLY A 252 18.31 1.22 24.36
C GLY A 252 17.61 0.06 23.65
N ILE A 253 16.29 0.10 23.68
CA ILE A 253 15.39 -0.85 23.02
C ILE A 253 14.38 -0.06 22.19
N ALA A 254 14.23 -0.39 20.92
CA ALA A 254 13.23 0.21 20.05
C ALA A 254 11.81 -0.18 20.47
N PRO A 255 10.79 0.65 20.22
CA PRO A 255 9.42 0.33 20.58
C PRO A 255 8.87 -0.84 19.74
N GLU A 256 7.83 -1.48 20.28
CA GLU A 256 7.13 -2.57 19.59
C GLU A 256 6.58 -2.10 18.22
N GLY A 257 6.78 -2.92 17.19
CA GLY A 257 6.30 -2.61 15.84
C GLY A 257 7.00 -1.43 15.16
N PHE A 258 8.16 -1.00 15.67
CA PHE A 258 8.94 0.06 15.03
C PHE A 258 9.54 -0.42 13.71
N ARG A 259 9.22 0.28 12.63
CA ARG A 259 9.66 -0.03 11.27
C ARG A 259 10.24 1.20 10.62
N LEU A 260 11.31 1.02 9.89
CA LEU A 260 11.86 2.01 8.96
C LEU A 260 11.65 1.49 7.54
N TYR A 261 11.01 2.30 6.67
CA TYR A 261 10.67 1.87 5.30
C TYR A 261 9.93 0.53 5.25
N ASP A 262 8.94 0.36 6.17
CA ASP A 262 8.11 -0.84 6.35
C ASP A 262 8.88 -2.12 6.77
N GLU A 263 10.17 -2.02 7.10
CA GLU A 263 11.00 -3.13 7.57
C GLU A 263 11.33 -3.00 9.06
N GLU A 264 11.23 -4.10 9.79
CA GLU A 264 11.73 -4.21 11.17
C GLU A 264 13.23 -4.53 11.12
N ALA A 265 13.99 -3.99 12.07
CA ALA A 265 15.36 -4.34 12.24
C ALA A 265 15.58 -5.03 13.60
N ASP A 266 16.49 -6.01 13.60
CA ASP A 266 16.88 -6.70 14.83
C ASP A 266 17.78 -5.82 15.69
N VAL A 267 18.67 -5.05 15.07
CA VAL A 267 19.63 -4.19 15.77
C VAL A 267 19.88 -2.89 15.02
N TYR A 268 19.98 -1.81 15.76
CA TYR A 268 20.41 -0.50 15.27
C TYR A 268 21.79 -0.16 15.82
N THR A 269 22.68 0.39 14.97
CA THR A 269 24.02 0.86 15.35
C THR A 269 24.30 2.22 14.74
N PRO A 270 25.22 3.04 15.31
CA PRO A 270 25.55 4.35 14.73
C PRO A 270 26.27 4.21 13.39
N VAL A 271 25.81 4.95 12.37
CA VAL A 271 26.40 4.89 11.01
C VAL A 271 27.80 5.49 10.96
N GLY A 272 28.09 6.50 11.78
CA GLY A 272 29.41 7.15 11.82
C GLY A 272 30.54 6.29 12.40
N GLN A 273 30.20 5.14 13.00
CA GLN A 273 31.19 4.15 13.45
C GLN A 273 31.68 3.26 12.30
N ASP A 274 31.01 3.24 11.16
CA ASP A 274 31.43 2.46 9.99
C ASP A 274 32.70 3.03 9.38
N THR A 275 33.72 2.21 9.32
CA THR A 275 35.07 2.59 8.81
C THR A 275 35.31 2.15 7.38
N SER A 276 34.32 1.57 6.72
CA SER A 276 34.46 1.08 5.36
C SER A 276 34.82 2.21 4.38
N ARG A 277 35.71 1.92 3.44
CA ARG A 277 36.07 2.86 2.37
C ARG A 277 34.84 3.19 1.50
N PHE A 278 33.95 2.23 1.36
CA PHE A 278 32.71 2.40 0.60
C PHE A 278 31.86 3.53 1.15
N LEU A 279 31.67 3.61 2.48
CA LEU A 279 30.88 4.69 3.08
C LEU A 279 31.56 6.06 2.98
N GLN A 280 32.89 6.10 2.85
CA GLN A 280 33.63 7.37 2.70
C GLN A 280 33.73 7.87 1.25
N ASN A 281 33.29 7.06 0.30
CA ASN A 281 33.31 7.42 -1.12
C ASN A 281 32.05 8.23 -1.49
N ARG A 282 32.23 9.43 -2.08
CA ARG A 282 31.11 10.25 -2.58
C ARG A 282 30.43 9.67 -3.81
N GLU A 283 31.05 8.71 -4.49
CA GLU A 283 30.48 8.00 -5.64
C GLU A 283 29.51 6.90 -5.21
N ALA A 284 29.62 6.42 -3.97
CA ALA A 284 28.74 5.41 -3.39
C ALA A 284 27.56 6.10 -2.69
N HIS A 285 26.34 5.76 -3.07
CA HIS A 285 25.10 6.40 -2.58
C HIS A 285 24.22 5.43 -1.76
N PRO A 286 24.70 4.93 -0.60
CA PRO A 286 23.98 3.90 0.15
C PRO A 286 23.00 4.49 1.19
N ILE A 287 23.01 5.81 1.43
CA ILE A 287 22.29 6.42 2.56
C ILE A 287 20.88 6.86 2.13
N TYR A 288 19.89 6.28 2.78
CA TYR A 288 18.52 6.79 2.80
C TYR A 288 18.46 7.96 3.77
N VAL A 289 17.96 9.10 3.35
CA VAL A 289 17.94 10.32 4.18
C VAL A 289 16.51 10.73 4.48
N ILE A 290 16.19 10.81 5.77
CA ILE A 290 14.91 11.30 6.27
C ILE A 290 15.13 12.70 6.84
N GLY A 291 14.31 13.66 6.44
CA GLY A 291 14.30 15.01 6.95
C GLY A 291 13.03 15.32 7.73
N ARG A 292 13.13 16.11 8.79
CA ARG A 292 11.98 16.73 9.45
C ARG A 292 12.00 18.23 9.26
N LEU A 293 11.02 18.76 8.56
CA LEU A 293 10.85 20.22 8.37
C LEU A 293 10.66 20.93 9.72
N ARG A 294 11.32 22.07 9.91
CA ARG A 294 11.08 22.93 11.08
C ARG A 294 9.68 23.55 11.04
N PRO A 295 9.06 23.87 12.20
CA PRO A 295 7.68 24.34 12.25
C PRO A 295 7.40 25.61 11.43
N ASP A 296 8.40 26.46 11.27
CA ASP A 296 8.38 27.76 10.59
C ASP A 296 8.79 27.71 9.13
N LYS A 297 9.07 26.51 8.59
CA LYS A 297 9.58 26.29 7.24
C LYS A 297 8.60 25.55 6.37
N THR A 298 8.58 25.91 5.10
CA THR A 298 7.76 25.26 4.07
C THR A 298 8.58 24.26 3.26
N PHE A 299 7.90 23.31 2.63
CA PHE A 299 8.51 22.36 1.69
C PHE A 299 9.29 23.05 0.57
N GLY A 300 8.76 24.15 0.00
CA GLY A 300 9.41 24.89 -1.06
C GLY A 300 10.71 25.59 -0.61
N GLU A 301 10.76 26.15 0.61
CA GLU A 301 11.98 26.74 1.17
C GLU A 301 13.06 25.68 1.39
N ALA A 302 12.68 24.52 1.93
CA ALA A 302 13.60 23.41 2.15
C ALA A 302 14.16 22.83 0.85
N GLN A 303 13.32 22.68 -0.17
CA GLN A 303 13.75 22.26 -1.51
C GLN A 303 14.74 23.24 -2.13
N ALA A 304 14.47 24.55 -2.02
CA ALA A 304 15.34 25.58 -2.55
C ALA A 304 16.71 25.61 -1.82
N GLU A 305 16.70 25.45 -0.49
CA GLU A 305 17.93 25.37 0.32
C GLU A 305 18.79 24.18 -0.09
N LEU A 306 18.20 22.96 -0.19
CA LEU A 306 18.94 21.77 -0.60
C LEU A 306 19.47 21.87 -2.03
N ALA A 307 18.72 22.47 -2.94
CA ALA A 307 19.19 22.69 -4.30
C ALA A 307 20.42 23.62 -4.34
N LEU A 308 20.48 24.64 -3.50
CA LEU A 308 21.65 25.52 -3.36
C LEU A 308 22.84 24.77 -2.76
N ILE A 309 22.62 23.94 -1.73
CA ILE A 309 23.67 23.09 -1.14
C ILE A 309 24.22 22.14 -2.22
N GLY A 310 23.36 21.50 -3.00
CA GLY A 310 23.76 20.63 -4.10
C GLY A 310 24.60 21.35 -5.16
N GLN A 311 24.22 22.58 -5.55
CA GLN A 311 25.01 23.40 -6.46
C GLN A 311 26.39 23.74 -5.88
N HIS A 312 26.49 24.04 -4.59
CA HIS A 312 27.76 24.29 -3.92
C HIS A 312 28.66 23.05 -3.92
N LEU A 313 28.10 21.88 -3.53
CA LEU A 313 28.83 20.61 -3.54
C LEU A 313 29.28 20.20 -4.95
N ALA A 314 28.47 20.45 -5.97
CA ALA A 314 28.84 20.20 -7.36
C ALA A 314 30.00 21.11 -7.86
N GLN A 315 30.16 22.30 -7.29
CA GLN A 315 31.28 23.19 -7.59
C GLN A 315 32.56 22.82 -6.82
N GLU A 316 32.41 22.38 -5.57
CA GLU A 316 33.52 22.01 -4.68
C GLU A 316 34.09 20.63 -5.06
N PHE A 317 33.23 19.66 -5.33
CA PHE A 317 33.59 18.27 -5.66
C PHE A 317 33.27 17.93 -7.12
N LYS A 318 33.97 18.59 -8.05
CA LYS A 318 33.69 18.49 -9.49
C LYS A 318 33.86 17.09 -10.05
N ASP A 319 34.73 16.28 -9.46
CA ASP A 319 35.00 14.93 -9.93
C ASP A 319 33.87 13.96 -9.60
N THR A 320 33.16 14.16 -8.48
CA THR A 320 32.14 13.23 -7.96
C THR A 320 30.70 13.80 -8.03
N ASN A 321 30.53 15.10 -7.89
CA ASN A 321 29.23 15.73 -7.75
C ASN A 321 28.83 16.64 -8.92
N ALA A 322 29.62 16.67 -10.01
CA ALA A 322 29.28 17.49 -11.18
C ALA A 322 27.89 17.10 -11.75
N GLY A 323 27.02 18.11 -11.92
CA GLY A 323 25.67 17.88 -12.44
C GLY A 323 24.69 17.26 -11.45
N ARG A 324 25.08 17.04 -10.20
CA ARG A 324 24.23 16.49 -9.14
C ARG A 324 23.55 17.59 -8.33
N SER A 325 22.38 17.28 -7.82
CA SER A 325 21.57 18.13 -6.94
C SER A 325 20.82 17.24 -5.95
N PHE A 326 20.04 17.87 -5.05
CA PHE A 326 19.18 17.14 -4.12
C PHE A 326 17.74 17.56 -4.29
N ALA A 327 16.83 16.62 -4.14
CA ALA A 327 15.41 16.84 -4.10
C ALA A 327 14.80 16.29 -2.81
N ILE A 328 13.68 16.86 -2.40
CA ILE A 328 12.87 16.32 -1.32
C ILE A 328 11.52 15.86 -1.86
N GLU A 329 11.00 14.83 -1.25
CA GLU A 329 9.64 14.34 -1.44
C GLU A 329 9.00 14.10 -0.08
N GLU A 330 7.66 14.12 -0.02
CA GLU A 330 6.98 13.67 1.20
C GLU A 330 7.39 12.23 1.49
N LEU A 331 7.78 11.94 2.72
CA LEU A 331 8.08 10.57 3.12
C LEU A 331 6.80 9.74 3.04
N ARG A 332 6.76 8.82 2.10
CA ARG A 332 5.63 7.93 1.84
C ARG A 332 6.06 6.48 1.99
N PRO A 333 5.11 5.58 2.30
CA PRO A 333 5.41 4.14 2.25
C PRO A 333 5.92 3.73 0.87
N GLU A 334 6.94 2.91 0.82
CA GLU A 334 7.39 2.29 -0.43
C GLU A 334 6.35 1.28 -0.90
N THR A 335 5.54 1.68 -1.86
CA THR A 335 4.45 0.84 -2.38
C THR A 335 4.75 0.24 -3.75
N GLY A 336 5.86 0.63 -4.39
CA GLY A 336 6.27 0.12 -5.69
C GLY A 336 5.11 -0.01 -6.70
N ASN A 337 5.04 -1.12 -7.40
CA ASN A 337 3.98 -1.42 -8.38
C ASN A 337 2.60 -1.72 -7.75
N VAL A 338 2.53 -1.94 -6.41
CA VAL A 338 1.28 -2.26 -5.71
C VAL A 338 0.30 -1.09 -5.76
N ARG A 339 0.78 0.16 -5.78
CA ARG A 339 -0.04 1.38 -5.88
C ARG A 339 -0.92 1.39 -7.13
N ALA A 340 -0.34 1.16 -8.30
CA ALA A 340 -1.08 1.14 -9.56
C ALA A 340 -2.11 0.00 -9.58
N THR A 341 -1.73 -1.18 -9.11
CA THR A 341 -2.58 -2.37 -9.01
C THR A 341 -3.78 -2.12 -8.10
N LEU A 342 -3.60 -1.53 -6.93
CA LEU A 342 -4.68 -1.24 -5.99
C LEU A 342 -5.69 -0.22 -6.54
N TRP A 343 -5.22 0.85 -7.20
CA TRP A 343 -6.12 1.81 -7.85
C TRP A 343 -6.90 1.17 -9.01
N LEU A 344 -6.26 0.31 -9.79
CA LEU A 344 -6.92 -0.42 -10.88
C LEU A 344 -7.98 -1.37 -10.33
N LEU A 345 -7.68 -2.12 -9.26
CA LEU A 345 -8.64 -2.99 -8.59
C LEU A 345 -9.81 -2.20 -8.00
N LEU A 346 -9.56 -1.05 -7.37
CA LEU A 346 -10.62 -0.19 -6.85
C LEU A 346 -11.53 0.31 -7.98
N GLY A 347 -10.96 0.70 -9.11
CA GLY A 347 -11.71 1.04 -10.32
C GLY A 347 -12.58 -0.12 -10.79
N ALA A 348 -12.02 -1.32 -10.89
CA ALA A 348 -12.75 -2.51 -11.35
C ALA A 348 -13.93 -2.87 -10.42
N VAL A 349 -13.71 -2.91 -9.09
CA VAL A 349 -14.82 -3.22 -8.15
C VAL A 349 -15.86 -2.10 -8.10
N SER A 350 -15.47 -0.84 -8.36
CA SER A 350 -16.41 0.27 -8.48
C SER A 350 -17.32 0.12 -9.71
N LEU A 351 -16.79 -0.37 -10.83
CA LEU A 351 -17.60 -0.70 -12.02
C LEU A 351 -18.56 -1.86 -11.72
N VAL A 352 -18.12 -2.89 -11.00
CA VAL A 352 -18.99 -4.00 -10.56
C VAL A 352 -20.11 -3.48 -9.68
N LEU A 353 -19.84 -2.56 -8.76
CA LEU A 353 -20.86 -1.92 -7.92
C LEU A 353 -21.85 -1.11 -8.76
N LEU A 354 -21.39 -0.37 -9.77
CA LEU A 354 -22.27 0.37 -10.69
C LEU A 354 -23.21 -0.56 -11.47
N ILE A 355 -22.72 -1.72 -11.92
CA ILE A 355 -23.54 -2.77 -12.54
C ILE A 355 -24.58 -3.28 -11.54
N ALA A 356 -24.17 -3.57 -10.31
CA ALA A 356 -25.07 -3.99 -9.24
C ALA A 356 -26.16 -2.94 -8.98
N CYS A 357 -25.81 -1.66 -8.95
CA CYS A 357 -26.76 -0.55 -8.81
C CYS A 357 -27.73 -0.46 -10.01
N ALA A 358 -27.24 -0.62 -11.24
CA ALA A 358 -28.08 -0.63 -12.45
C ALA A 358 -29.08 -1.79 -12.44
N ASN A 359 -28.64 -2.98 -12.02
CA ASN A 359 -29.49 -4.16 -11.86
C ASN A 359 -30.61 -3.92 -10.84
N VAL A 360 -30.26 -3.40 -9.66
CA VAL A 360 -31.27 -3.09 -8.62
C VAL A 360 -32.21 -1.96 -9.09
N ALA A 361 -31.69 -0.94 -9.80
CA ALA A 361 -32.52 0.11 -10.39
C ALA A 361 -33.51 -0.46 -11.40
N SER A 362 -33.10 -1.36 -12.27
CA SER A 362 -33.95 -2.05 -13.24
C SER A 362 -35.03 -2.90 -12.56
N LEU A 363 -34.69 -3.61 -11.49
CA LEU A 363 -35.64 -4.39 -10.67
C LEU A 363 -36.66 -3.47 -9.97
N LEU A 364 -36.22 -2.35 -9.40
CA LEU A 364 -37.10 -1.37 -8.77
C LEU A 364 -38.05 -0.69 -9.79
N LEU A 365 -37.55 -0.39 -11.00
CA LEU A 365 -38.37 0.15 -12.08
C LEU A 365 -39.43 -0.84 -12.55
N ALA A 366 -39.08 -2.10 -12.75
CA ALA A 366 -40.06 -3.15 -13.11
C ALA A 366 -41.17 -3.26 -12.05
N ARG A 367 -40.77 -3.15 -10.77
CA ARG A 367 -41.72 -3.15 -9.66
C ARG A 367 -42.58 -1.89 -9.59
N ALA A 368 -41.98 -0.71 -9.86
CA ALA A 368 -42.75 0.55 -9.90
C ALA A 368 -43.84 0.50 -10.94
N VAL A 369 -43.61 -0.09 -12.12
CA VAL A 369 -44.60 -0.30 -13.17
C VAL A 369 -45.75 -1.20 -12.68
N SER A 370 -45.46 -2.28 -11.96
CA SER A 370 -46.52 -3.17 -11.43
C SER A 370 -47.38 -2.52 -10.36
N ARG A 371 -46.91 -1.44 -9.71
CA ARG A 371 -47.60 -0.67 -8.64
C ARG A 371 -48.13 0.67 -9.12
N GLU A 372 -48.13 0.94 -10.42
CA GLU A 372 -48.48 2.24 -10.98
C GLU A 372 -49.92 2.62 -10.65
N ARG A 373 -50.86 1.65 -10.62
CA ARG A 373 -52.27 1.90 -10.20
C ARG A 373 -52.37 2.29 -8.71
N GLU A 374 -51.61 1.66 -7.84
CA GLU A 374 -51.56 1.97 -6.41
C GLU A 374 -51.06 3.41 -6.19
N LEU A 375 -49.98 3.78 -6.90
CA LEU A 375 -49.41 5.13 -6.84
C LEU A 375 -50.36 6.17 -7.40
N ALA A 376 -51.06 5.88 -8.50
CA ALA A 376 -52.04 6.75 -9.09
C ALA A 376 -53.23 6.98 -8.14
N MET A 377 -53.73 5.94 -7.45
CA MET A 377 -54.79 6.11 -6.45
C MET A 377 -54.34 6.99 -5.28
N ARG A 378 -53.07 6.87 -4.82
CA ARG A 378 -52.54 7.72 -3.75
C ARG A 378 -52.45 9.20 -4.17
N VAL A 379 -52.06 9.47 -5.42
CA VAL A 379 -52.08 10.83 -5.99
C VAL A 379 -53.49 11.38 -6.07
N ALA A 380 -54.48 10.56 -6.50
CA ALA A 380 -55.89 10.95 -6.56
C ALA A 380 -56.47 11.28 -5.17
N LEU A 381 -55.96 10.63 -4.10
CA LEU A 381 -56.30 10.89 -2.71
C LEU A 381 -55.51 12.07 -2.09
N GLY A 382 -54.72 12.82 -2.90
CA GLY A 382 -54.03 14.04 -2.46
C GLY A 382 -52.58 13.86 -1.99
N ALA A 383 -51.94 12.74 -2.25
CA ALA A 383 -50.51 12.55 -1.92
C ALA A 383 -49.61 13.49 -2.74
N SER A 384 -48.79 14.30 -2.08
CA SER A 384 -47.87 15.22 -2.74
C SER A 384 -46.69 14.46 -3.41
N ARG A 385 -46.11 15.10 -4.46
CA ARG A 385 -44.92 14.56 -5.16
C ARG A 385 -43.79 14.26 -4.22
N GLY A 386 -43.50 15.18 -3.28
CA GLY A 386 -42.40 15.02 -2.31
C GLY A 386 -42.57 13.80 -1.41
N ARG A 387 -43.83 13.45 -1.06
CA ARG A 387 -44.11 12.26 -0.23
C ARG A 387 -43.83 10.97 -0.99
N LEU A 388 -44.17 10.88 -2.27
CA LEU A 388 -43.89 9.69 -3.09
C LEU A 388 -42.38 9.52 -3.37
N VAL A 389 -41.68 10.61 -3.71
CA VAL A 389 -40.23 10.61 -3.91
C VAL A 389 -39.51 10.16 -2.62
N ARG A 390 -39.90 10.75 -1.49
CA ARG A 390 -39.34 10.36 -0.18
C ARG A 390 -39.56 8.89 0.12
N GLN A 391 -40.75 8.36 -0.11
CA GLN A 391 -41.06 6.95 0.08
C GLN A 391 -40.16 6.07 -0.79
N CYS A 392 -40.01 6.36 -2.09
CA CYS A 392 -39.12 5.61 -2.98
C CYS A 392 -37.67 5.67 -2.53
N LEU A 393 -37.19 6.84 -2.10
CA LEU A 393 -35.84 6.99 -1.56
C LEU A 393 -35.64 6.22 -0.24
N THR A 394 -36.67 6.21 0.64
CA THR A 394 -36.59 5.42 1.90
C THR A 394 -36.59 3.92 1.59
N GLU A 395 -37.39 3.44 0.64
CA GLU A 395 -37.35 2.03 0.19
C GLU A 395 -35.97 1.65 -0.31
N SER A 396 -35.37 2.51 -1.15
CA SER A 396 -34.02 2.30 -1.67
C SER A 396 -32.93 2.40 -0.57
N ALA A 397 -33.07 3.35 0.36
CA ALA A 397 -32.13 3.52 1.47
C ALA A 397 -32.11 2.30 2.39
N VAL A 398 -33.25 1.70 2.69
CA VAL A 398 -33.33 0.48 3.51
C VAL A 398 -32.65 -0.70 2.80
N LEU A 399 -32.88 -0.86 1.48
CA LEU A 399 -32.18 -1.88 0.68
C LEU A 399 -30.68 -1.66 0.64
N GLY A 400 -30.25 -0.42 0.39
CA GLY A 400 -28.83 -0.06 0.34
C GLY A 400 -28.11 -0.23 1.68
N LEU A 401 -28.76 0.19 2.79
CA LEU A 401 -28.22 -0.03 4.13
C LEU A 401 -28.12 -1.53 4.47
N ALA A 402 -29.14 -2.33 4.14
CA ALA A 402 -29.10 -3.77 4.34
C ALA A 402 -27.98 -4.42 3.49
N GLY A 403 -27.83 -3.99 2.22
CA GLY A 403 -26.72 -4.39 1.37
C GLY A 403 -25.37 -3.93 1.91
N GLY A 404 -25.27 -2.70 2.44
CA GLY A 404 -24.06 -2.18 3.08
C GLY A 404 -23.64 -2.97 4.31
N VAL A 405 -24.59 -3.28 5.19
CA VAL A 405 -24.32 -4.14 6.36
C VAL A 405 -23.81 -5.52 5.92
N LEU A 406 -24.47 -6.14 4.95
CA LEU A 406 -24.01 -7.41 4.39
C LEU A 406 -22.63 -7.26 3.76
N GLY A 407 -22.37 -6.17 3.02
CA GLY A 407 -21.09 -5.87 2.42
C GLY A 407 -19.95 -5.75 3.45
N VAL A 408 -20.18 -5.05 4.55
CA VAL A 408 -19.22 -4.94 5.66
C VAL A 408 -18.96 -6.30 6.32
N LEU A 409 -20.00 -7.13 6.51
CA LEU A 409 -19.83 -8.49 7.03
C LEU A 409 -19.01 -9.38 6.10
N LEU A 410 -19.27 -9.29 4.79
CA LEU A 410 -18.48 -10.00 3.77
C LEU A 410 -17.03 -9.50 3.75
N ALA A 411 -16.82 -8.20 3.89
CA ALA A 411 -15.48 -7.61 3.98
C ALA A 411 -14.75 -8.10 5.23
N ALA A 412 -15.40 -8.14 6.39
CA ALA A 412 -14.81 -8.64 7.63
C ALA A 412 -14.30 -10.08 7.50
N GLY A 413 -15.04 -10.93 6.79
CA GLY A 413 -14.62 -12.32 6.52
C GLY A 413 -13.62 -12.45 5.37
N GLY A 414 -13.63 -11.53 4.41
CA GLY A 414 -12.87 -11.63 3.16
C GLY A 414 -11.48 -10.98 3.19
N ILE A 415 -11.22 -10.01 4.07
CA ILE A 415 -9.94 -9.27 4.12
C ILE A 415 -8.77 -10.21 4.40
N ARG A 416 -8.84 -11.03 5.45
CA ARG A 416 -7.74 -11.94 5.82
C ARG A 416 -7.39 -12.94 4.71
N PRO A 417 -8.35 -13.70 4.13
CA PRO A 417 -8.05 -14.54 2.99
C PRO A 417 -7.43 -13.77 1.83
N PHE A 418 -7.94 -12.57 1.52
CA PHE A 418 -7.42 -11.77 0.42
C PHE A 418 -5.96 -11.36 0.64
N VAL A 419 -5.58 -10.94 1.84
CA VAL A 419 -4.19 -10.60 2.21
C VAL A 419 -3.29 -11.83 2.14
N VAL A 420 -3.74 -12.99 2.65
CA VAL A 420 -2.97 -14.25 2.62
C VAL A 420 -2.73 -14.76 1.20
N PHE A 421 -3.71 -14.63 0.31
CA PHE A 421 -3.60 -15.06 -1.08
C PHE A 421 -3.00 -13.98 -2.01
N TRP A 422 -2.60 -12.83 -1.47
CA TRP A 422 -1.95 -11.80 -2.28
C TRP A 422 -0.60 -12.32 -2.81
N PRO A 423 -0.34 -12.22 -4.12
CA PRO A 423 0.94 -12.68 -4.68
C PRO A 423 2.09 -11.76 -4.23
N GLY A 424 3.02 -12.31 -3.46
CA GLY A 424 4.15 -11.58 -2.90
C GLY A 424 3.86 -10.95 -1.54
N ALA A 425 4.80 -10.17 -1.02
CA ALA A 425 4.62 -9.42 0.22
C ALA A 425 3.77 -8.17 -0.03
N LEU A 426 2.63 -8.06 0.64
CA LEU A 426 1.84 -6.84 0.62
C LEU A 426 2.45 -5.86 1.64
N PRO A 427 2.91 -4.67 1.20
CA PRO A 427 3.39 -3.66 2.13
C PRO A 427 2.32 -3.34 3.19
N ARG A 428 2.72 -3.19 4.45
CA ARG A 428 1.81 -2.84 5.56
C ARG A 428 0.61 -3.76 5.72
N ALA A 429 0.76 -5.05 5.41
CA ALA A 429 -0.33 -6.04 5.49
C ALA A 429 -1.02 -6.07 6.87
N GLU A 430 -0.29 -5.82 7.95
CA GLU A 430 -0.80 -5.80 9.33
C GLU A 430 -1.70 -4.59 9.61
N GLU A 431 -1.55 -3.50 8.85
CA GLU A 431 -2.37 -2.30 8.96
C GLU A 431 -3.69 -2.39 8.18
N VAL A 432 -3.87 -3.44 7.37
CA VAL A 432 -5.09 -3.70 6.61
C VAL A 432 -6.18 -4.23 7.54
N GLN A 433 -6.89 -3.31 8.18
CA GLN A 433 -7.94 -3.61 9.15
C GLN A 433 -9.18 -2.77 8.88
N LEU A 434 -10.35 -3.30 9.31
CA LEU A 434 -11.60 -2.55 9.30
C LEU A 434 -11.54 -1.48 10.39
N ASP A 435 -11.30 -0.25 9.99
CA ASP A 435 -11.31 0.92 10.85
C ASP A 435 -12.54 1.81 10.58
N TRP A 436 -12.67 2.91 11.33
CA TRP A 436 -13.82 3.81 11.21
C TRP A 436 -13.86 4.53 9.83
N HIS A 437 -12.73 4.75 9.15
CA HIS A 437 -12.67 5.34 7.82
C HIS A 437 -13.29 4.40 6.78
N VAL A 438 -13.01 3.10 6.89
CA VAL A 438 -13.60 2.07 6.04
C VAL A 438 -15.11 1.95 6.29
N LEU A 439 -15.54 1.99 7.56
CA LEU A 439 -16.96 1.98 7.90
C LEU A 439 -17.69 3.23 7.38
N LEU A 440 -17.07 4.40 7.49
CA LEU A 440 -17.59 5.65 6.91
C LEU A 440 -17.68 5.57 5.39
N PHE A 441 -16.64 5.08 4.74
CA PHE A 441 -16.65 4.84 3.29
C PHE A 441 -17.80 3.92 2.90
N GLY A 442 -17.96 2.78 3.57
CA GLY A 442 -19.06 1.83 3.33
C GLY A 442 -20.43 2.48 3.51
N ALA A 443 -20.62 3.31 4.54
CA ALA A 443 -21.85 4.06 4.77
C ALA A 443 -22.12 5.08 3.64
N VAL A 444 -21.09 5.84 3.21
CA VAL A 444 -21.21 6.79 2.11
C VAL A 444 -21.56 6.08 0.81
N VAL A 445 -20.88 4.98 0.49
CA VAL A 445 -21.16 4.16 -0.70
C VAL A 445 -22.58 3.61 -0.66
N SER A 446 -23.06 3.12 0.49
CA SER A 446 -24.45 2.65 0.66
C SER A 446 -25.49 3.76 0.39
N ILE A 447 -25.24 4.96 0.91
CA ILE A 447 -26.12 6.11 0.72
C ILE A 447 -26.12 6.56 -0.75
N LEU A 448 -24.94 6.72 -1.36
CA LEU A 448 -24.81 7.14 -2.76
C LEU A 448 -25.46 6.12 -3.70
N SER A 449 -25.20 4.83 -3.49
CA SER A 449 -25.85 3.76 -4.25
C SER A 449 -27.37 3.84 -4.12
N SER A 450 -27.89 4.01 -2.89
CA SER A 450 -29.33 4.14 -2.62
C SER A 450 -29.96 5.31 -3.36
N ILE A 451 -29.26 6.45 -3.42
CA ILE A 451 -29.72 7.62 -4.16
C ILE A 451 -29.73 7.33 -5.67
N LEU A 452 -28.64 6.75 -6.20
CA LEU A 452 -28.50 6.45 -7.63
C LEU A 452 -29.62 5.55 -8.15
N PHE A 453 -29.85 4.41 -7.49
CA PHE A 453 -30.91 3.50 -7.96
C PHE A 453 -32.31 3.87 -7.48
N GLY A 454 -32.44 4.64 -6.39
CA GLY A 454 -33.74 5.15 -5.89
C GLY A 454 -34.29 6.33 -6.67
N LEU A 455 -33.44 7.13 -7.31
CA LEU A 455 -33.84 8.30 -8.07
C LEU A 455 -34.61 7.94 -9.36
N ALA A 456 -34.24 6.83 -10.01
CA ALA A 456 -34.86 6.39 -11.27
C ALA A 456 -36.39 6.16 -11.18
N PRO A 457 -36.90 5.39 -10.19
CA PRO A 457 -38.35 5.25 -10.01
C PRO A 457 -39.00 6.54 -9.45
N ALA A 458 -38.28 7.30 -8.62
CA ALA A 458 -38.79 8.54 -8.03
C ALA A 458 -39.11 9.63 -9.07
N LEU A 459 -38.28 9.75 -10.11
CA LEU A 459 -38.48 10.71 -11.21
C LEU A 459 -39.65 10.35 -12.14
N ARG A 460 -40.18 9.11 -12.05
CA ARG A 460 -41.22 8.58 -12.93
C ARG A 460 -42.64 8.52 -12.36
N ALA A 461 -42.83 8.91 -11.12
CA ALA A 461 -44.17 8.92 -10.56
C ALA A 461 -45.14 9.69 -11.49
N PRO A 462 -46.32 9.11 -11.86
CA PRO A 462 -47.22 9.63 -12.89
C PRO A 462 -47.94 10.85 -12.41
N PHE A 463 -47.37 12.03 -12.61
CA PHE A 463 -47.95 13.29 -12.14
C PHE A 463 -48.70 14.08 -13.22
N LYS A 464 -48.51 13.77 -14.50
CA LYS A 464 -49.08 14.60 -15.59
C LYS A 464 -50.30 13.99 -16.30
N ASP A 465 -50.48 12.67 -16.24
CA ASP A 465 -51.50 11.96 -16.99
C ASP A 465 -52.36 11.02 -16.10
N LEU A 466 -52.77 11.50 -14.91
CA LEU A 466 -53.55 10.72 -13.95
C LEU A 466 -54.81 10.12 -14.57
N GLU A 467 -55.52 10.91 -15.41
CA GLU A 467 -56.74 10.49 -16.06
C GLU A 467 -56.50 9.41 -17.12
N ARG A 468 -55.40 9.52 -17.88
CA ARG A 468 -55.00 8.49 -18.84
C ARG A 468 -54.57 7.20 -18.15
N THR A 469 -53.81 7.29 -17.03
CA THR A 469 -53.37 6.12 -16.26
C THR A 469 -54.53 5.35 -15.64
N LEU A 470 -55.58 6.05 -15.21
CA LEU A 470 -56.78 5.43 -14.64
C LEU A 470 -57.70 4.82 -15.72
N ARG A 471 -57.75 5.40 -16.94
CA ARG A 471 -58.58 4.93 -18.06
C ARG A 471 -57.91 3.92 -18.98
N ALA A 472 -56.57 3.97 -19.10
CA ALA A 472 -55.84 3.06 -19.99
C ALA A 472 -55.69 1.70 -19.33
N GLY A 473 -56.36 0.71 -19.86
CA GLY A 473 -56.05 -0.70 -19.61
C GLY A 473 -54.61 -0.99 -19.97
N VAL A 474 -54.07 -2.13 -19.51
CA VAL A 474 -52.66 -2.58 -19.53
C VAL A 474 -51.87 -2.37 -20.85
N ARG A 475 -52.50 -2.02 -21.94
CA ARG A 475 -51.91 -1.89 -23.29
C ARG A 475 -51.35 -0.49 -23.66
N GLY A 476 -51.66 0.58 -22.87
CA GLY A 476 -51.30 1.97 -23.26
C GLY A 476 -50.02 2.56 -22.74
N ILE A 477 -49.33 1.92 -21.79
CA ILE A 477 -48.27 2.55 -20.94
C ILE A 477 -46.85 2.18 -21.34
N ALA A 478 -46.67 1.41 -22.41
CA ALA A 478 -45.39 0.79 -22.77
C ALA A 478 -44.27 1.71 -23.31
N GLY A 479 -44.59 3.01 -23.64
CA GLY A 479 -43.63 3.86 -24.38
C GLY A 479 -42.51 4.49 -23.54
N GLY A 480 -42.83 4.96 -22.33
CA GLY A 480 -41.88 5.69 -21.49
C GLY A 480 -40.95 4.77 -20.65
N SER A 481 -41.42 3.58 -20.33
CA SER A 481 -40.63 2.58 -19.55
C SER A 481 -39.50 1.97 -20.39
N ARG A 482 -39.70 1.77 -21.68
CA ARG A 482 -38.70 1.15 -22.56
C ARG A 482 -37.40 1.95 -22.68
N ARG A 483 -37.43 3.28 -22.73
CA ARG A 483 -36.21 4.09 -22.90
C ARG A 483 -35.26 4.01 -21.71
N LEU A 484 -35.76 4.10 -20.47
CA LEU A 484 -34.87 4.00 -19.31
C LEU A 484 -34.40 2.58 -19.06
N HIS A 485 -35.22 1.57 -19.24
CA HIS A 485 -34.74 0.18 -19.23
C HIS A 485 -33.65 -0.05 -20.30
N SER A 486 -33.84 0.51 -21.51
CA SER A 486 -32.83 0.47 -22.55
C SER A 486 -31.55 1.18 -22.14
N ILE A 487 -31.62 2.36 -21.49
CA ILE A 487 -30.42 3.08 -21.00
C ILE A 487 -29.71 2.28 -19.93
N PHE A 488 -30.41 1.73 -18.93
CA PHE A 488 -29.77 0.91 -17.90
C PHE A 488 -29.15 -0.37 -18.50
N ALA A 489 -29.89 -1.09 -19.35
CA ALA A 489 -29.37 -2.28 -20.01
C ALA A 489 -28.16 -1.96 -20.90
N THR A 490 -28.19 -0.85 -21.65
CA THR A 490 -27.06 -0.42 -22.46
C THR A 490 -25.86 -0.04 -21.59
N SER A 491 -26.06 0.71 -20.50
CA SER A 491 -24.97 1.08 -19.59
C SER A 491 -24.36 -0.15 -18.92
N GLU A 492 -25.18 -1.12 -18.53
CA GLU A 492 -24.73 -2.38 -17.95
C GLU A 492 -23.87 -3.18 -18.93
N ILE A 493 -24.34 -3.31 -20.18
CA ILE A 493 -23.56 -3.98 -21.24
C ILE A 493 -22.23 -3.25 -21.48
N VAL A 494 -22.24 -1.92 -21.57
CA VAL A 494 -21.01 -1.12 -21.76
C VAL A 494 -20.04 -1.34 -20.60
N LEU A 495 -20.50 -1.25 -19.34
CA LEU A 495 -19.67 -1.49 -18.16
C LEU A 495 -19.13 -2.92 -18.12
N ALA A 496 -19.96 -3.91 -18.45
CA ALA A 496 -19.56 -5.31 -18.54
C ALA A 496 -18.49 -5.55 -19.62
N ILE A 497 -18.64 -4.91 -20.78
CA ILE A 497 -17.64 -4.98 -21.86
C ILE A 497 -16.33 -4.34 -21.41
N ILE A 498 -16.35 -3.17 -20.76
CA ILE A 498 -15.14 -2.53 -20.22
C ILE A 498 -14.43 -3.47 -19.24
N LEU A 499 -15.17 -4.07 -18.31
CA LEU A 499 -14.62 -5.03 -17.35
C LEU A 499 -14.04 -6.26 -18.04
N LEU A 500 -14.76 -6.81 -19.03
CA LEU A 500 -14.30 -7.98 -19.79
C LEU A 500 -13.01 -7.70 -20.57
N ILE A 501 -12.94 -6.54 -21.24
CA ILE A 501 -11.73 -6.12 -21.94
C ILE A 501 -10.58 -5.93 -20.94
N SER A 502 -10.81 -5.25 -19.82
CA SER A 502 -9.80 -5.03 -18.78
C SER A 502 -9.31 -6.36 -18.17
N ALA A 503 -10.23 -7.26 -17.84
CA ALA A 503 -9.89 -8.59 -17.36
C ALA A 503 -9.14 -9.43 -18.40
N GLY A 504 -9.55 -9.33 -19.67
CA GLY A 504 -8.87 -9.99 -20.79
C GLY A 504 -7.44 -9.48 -21.01
N MET A 505 -7.23 -8.16 -20.88
CA MET A 505 -5.89 -7.56 -20.96
C MET A 505 -5.02 -8.02 -19.78
N LEU A 506 -5.54 -7.97 -18.55
CA LEU A 506 -4.82 -8.47 -17.37
C LEU A 506 -4.49 -9.96 -17.47
N GLY A 507 -5.46 -10.78 -17.90
CA GLY A 507 -5.25 -12.20 -18.13
C GLY A 507 -4.18 -12.47 -19.19
N ARG A 508 -4.20 -11.72 -20.30
CA ARG A 508 -3.16 -11.80 -21.33
C ARG A 508 -1.79 -11.40 -20.80
N THR A 509 -1.71 -10.32 -20.01
CA THR A 509 -0.45 -9.90 -19.38
C THR A 509 0.08 -10.98 -18.43
N LEU A 510 -0.79 -11.56 -17.59
CA LEU A 510 -0.42 -12.65 -16.69
C LEU A 510 0.08 -13.89 -17.46
N LEU A 511 -0.64 -14.31 -18.49
CA LEU A 511 -0.21 -15.41 -19.37
C LEU A 511 1.11 -15.11 -20.08
N HIS A 512 1.31 -13.87 -20.50
CA HIS A 512 2.59 -13.44 -21.08
C HIS A 512 3.72 -13.54 -20.04
N LEU A 513 3.53 -12.97 -18.84
CA LEU A 513 4.52 -13.03 -17.77
C LEU A 513 4.81 -14.46 -17.32
N SER A 514 3.79 -15.32 -17.20
CA SER A 514 3.98 -16.73 -16.83
C SER A 514 4.67 -17.56 -17.91
N GLY A 515 4.66 -17.10 -19.15
CA GLY A 515 5.34 -17.72 -20.28
C GLY A 515 6.76 -17.19 -20.52
N LEU A 516 7.19 -16.13 -19.80
CA LEU A 516 8.56 -15.62 -19.92
C LEU A 516 9.53 -16.60 -19.24
N ASP A 517 10.63 -16.89 -19.94
CA ASP A 517 11.74 -17.64 -19.37
C ASP A 517 12.50 -16.73 -18.39
N PRO A 518 12.56 -17.05 -17.08
CA PRO A 518 13.34 -16.29 -16.12
C PRO A 518 14.85 -16.42 -16.34
N GLY A 519 15.29 -17.35 -17.20
CA GLY A 519 16.69 -17.68 -17.41
C GLY A 519 17.27 -18.59 -16.32
N VAL A 520 16.45 -19.04 -15.37
CA VAL A 520 16.79 -19.93 -14.26
C VAL A 520 15.69 -20.96 -14.04
N ASP A 521 16.09 -22.14 -13.58
CA ASP A 521 15.14 -23.15 -13.11
C ASP A 521 14.86 -22.95 -11.62
N ILE A 522 13.65 -22.51 -11.31
CA ILE A 522 13.19 -22.26 -9.92
C ILE A 522 12.53 -23.47 -9.28
N HIS A 523 12.38 -24.59 -10.03
CA HIS A 523 11.72 -25.78 -9.52
C HIS A 523 12.70 -26.57 -8.62
N ASN A 524 12.20 -26.97 -7.46
CA ASN A 524 12.98 -27.76 -6.49
C ASN A 524 14.26 -27.09 -5.98
N VAL A 525 14.35 -25.77 -6.02
CA VAL A 525 15.45 -25.00 -5.42
C VAL A 525 15.02 -24.56 -4.03
N LEU A 526 15.79 -24.98 -3.01
CA LEU A 526 15.67 -24.52 -1.63
C LEU A 526 16.76 -23.49 -1.37
N VAL A 527 16.35 -22.36 -0.83
CA VAL A 527 17.26 -21.27 -0.45
C VAL A 527 17.33 -21.18 1.08
N THR A 528 18.52 -21.11 1.61
CA THR A 528 18.75 -20.89 3.05
C THR A 528 19.91 -19.92 3.26
N ARG A 529 19.81 -19.07 4.27
CA ARG A 529 20.92 -18.22 4.71
C ARG A 529 21.62 -18.87 5.89
N MET A 530 22.95 -18.79 5.94
CA MET A 530 23.76 -19.31 7.01
C MET A 530 24.68 -18.22 7.55
N ALA A 531 24.78 -18.12 8.88
CA ALA A 531 25.72 -17.24 9.56
C ALA A 531 26.97 -18.03 9.98
N LEU A 532 28.13 -17.53 9.63
CA LEU A 532 29.41 -18.08 10.13
C LEU A 532 29.78 -17.40 11.45
N SER A 533 30.51 -18.14 12.33
CA SER A 533 30.93 -17.53 13.59
C SER A 533 31.91 -16.38 13.34
N PRO A 534 31.92 -15.34 14.20
CA PRO A 534 32.83 -14.21 14.06
C PRO A 534 34.33 -14.64 14.09
N ALA A 535 34.67 -15.69 14.85
CA ALA A 535 35.99 -16.24 14.86
C ALA A 535 36.43 -16.87 13.52
N THR A 536 35.46 -17.39 12.78
CA THR A 536 35.65 -17.86 11.40
C THR A 536 35.78 -16.69 10.43
N LEU A 537 34.90 -15.71 10.53
CA LEU A 537 34.87 -14.52 9.68
C LEU A 537 36.11 -13.63 9.83
N ALA A 538 36.78 -13.67 11.00
CA ALA A 538 38.02 -12.94 11.26
C ALA A 538 39.21 -13.37 10.38
N ASP A 539 39.16 -14.59 9.84
CA ASP A 539 40.25 -15.19 9.07
C ASP A 539 39.72 -15.60 7.69
N PRO A 540 40.12 -14.91 6.62
CA PRO A 540 39.64 -15.21 5.26
C PRO A 540 39.87 -16.66 4.84
N ALA A 541 40.98 -17.29 5.25
CA ALA A 541 41.26 -18.68 4.91
C ALA A 541 40.29 -19.64 5.62
N LYS A 542 39.97 -19.37 6.90
CA LYS A 542 38.95 -20.13 7.64
C LYS A 542 37.56 -19.93 7.06
N THR A 543 37.25 -18.71 6.62
CA THR A 543 35.97 -18.41 5.99
C THR A 543 35.79 -19.21 4.70
N ARG A 544 36.80 -19.25 3.82
CA ARG A 544 36.76 -20.08 2.60
C ARG A 544 36.62 -21.56 2.92
N ALA A 545 37.37 -22.05 3.92
CA ALA A 545 37.32 -23.44 4.35
C ALA A 545 35.92 -23.80 4.93
N ALA A 546 35.32 -22.90 5.72
CA ALA A 546 33.99 -23.10 6.29
C ALA A 546 32.92 -23.17 5.20
N TRP A 547 32.93 -22.27 4.23
CA TRP A 547 31.98 -22.31 3.11
C TRP A 547 32.14 -23.57 2.26
N LYS A 548 33.40 -24.00 2.03
CA LYS A 548 33.65 -25.28 1.35
C LYS A 548 33.07 -26.46 2.14
N GLU A 549 33.23 -26.48 3.45
CA GLU A 549 32.69 -27.52 4.33
C GLU A 549 31.13 -27.49 4.32
N VAL A 550 30.54 -26.31 4.35
CA VAL A 550 29.09 -26.15 4.23
C VAL A 550 28.60 -26.77 2.91
N LEU A 551 29.19 -26.42 1.78
CA LEU A 551 28.86 -26.98 0.47
C LEU A 551 29.03 -28.51 0.44
N ASP A 552 30.15 -29.02 0.96
CA ASP A 552 30.45 -30.46 0.98
C ASP A 552 29.48 -31.24 1.89
N ARG A 553 29.09 -30.70 3.04
CA ARG A 553 28.11 -31.34 3.93
C ARG A 553 26.70 -31.28 3.35
N SER A 554 26.29 -30.13 2.83
CA SER A 554 24.99 -29.97 2.23
C SER A 554 24.79 -30.87 1.00
N SER A 555 25.82 -31.08 0.20
CA SER A 555 25.77 -31.97 -0.97
C SER A 555 25.56 -33.45 -0.61
N ARG A 556 25.87 -33.85 0.64
CA ARG A 556 25.70 -35.23 1.15
C ARG A 556 24.35 -35.48 1.77
N VAL A 557 23.49 -34.44 1.90
CA VAL A 557 22.14 -34.63 2.44
C VAL A 557 21.30 -35.44 1.46
N PRO A 558 20.61 -36.50 1.90
CA PRO A 558 19.78 -37.32 1.03
C PRO A 558 18.70 -36.46 0.32
N GLY A 559 18.62 -36.61 -1.00
CA GLY A 559 17.68 -35.85 -1.84
C GLY A 559 18.26 -34.57 -2.44
N VAL A 560 19.42 -34.09 -1.99
CA VAL A 560 20.12 -32.95 -2.58
C VAL A 560 20.89 -33.38 -3.80
N GLN A 561 20.64 -32.78 -4.96
CA GLN A 561 21.32 -33.08 -6.22
C GLN A 561 22.56 -32.21 -6.44
N SER A 562 22.50 -30.94 -6.06
CA SER A 562 23.61 -29.99 -6.19
C SER A 562 23.42 -28.86 -5.21
N VAL A 563 24.54 -28.27 -4.77
CA VAL A 563 24.57 -27.11 -3.84
C VAL A 563 25.46 -26.02 -4.41
N ALA A 564 25.07 -24.80 -4.25
CA ALA A 564 25.87 -23.63 -4.61
C ALA A 564 25.62 -22.49 -3.63
N THR A 565 26.54 -21.54 -3.58
CA THR A 565 26.37 -20.28 -2.89
C THR A 565 26.27 -19.12 -3.87
N VAL A 566 25.51 -18.10 -3.49
CA VAL A 566 25.34 -16.85 -4.24
C VAL A 566 25.13 -15.70 -3.23
N ASP A 567 25.62 -14.53 -3.56
CA ASP A 567 25.41 -13.32 -2.75
C ASP A 567 24.08 -12.63 -3.03
N THR A 568 23.61 -12.70 -4.27
CA THR A 568 22.36 -12.04 -4.71
C THR A 568 21.53 -13.01 -5.52
N PHE A 569 20.27 -13.21 -5.10
CA PHE A 569 19.34 -14.10 -5.81
C PHE A 569 18.78 -13.44 -7.07
N PRO A 570 18.53 -14.24 -8.12
CA PRO A 570 17.76 -13.78 -9.27
C PRO A 570 16.36 -13.31 -8.88
N MET A 571 15.82 -12.35 -9.63
CA MET A 571 14.49 -11.77 -9.48
C MET A 571 14.24 -11.03 -8.14
N ARG A 572 15.26 -10.82 -7.36
CA ARG A 572 15.25 -9.96 -6.19
C ARG A 572 16.12 -8.74 -6.52
N GLU A 573 15.53 -7.60 -6.72
CA GLU A 573 16.14 -6.31 -7.06
C GLU A 573 17.66 -6.27 -6.81
N GLY A 574 18.44 -6.12 -7.89
CA GLY A 574 19.89 -6.29 -7.81
C GLY A 574 20.57 -4.97 -7.50
N ASP A 575 21.19 -4.87 -6.32
CA ASP A 575 21.83 -3.63 -5.84
C ASP A 575 23.35 -3.56 -6.13
N ASN A 576 23.94 -4.62 -6.70
CA ASN A 576 25.38 -4.66 -6.91
C ASN A 576 25.74 -4.31 -8.35
N GLU A 577 25.53 -3.06 -8.72
CA GLU A 577 25.91 -2.51 -10.01
C GLU A 577 27.38 -2.08 -10.00
N GLN A 578 28.15 -2.57 -10.95
CA GLN A 578 29.56 -2.24 -11.11
C GLN A 578 29.84 -1.68 -12.49
N GLY A 579 30.60 -0.58 -12.53
CA GLY A 579 31.12 -0.05 -13.77
C GLY A 579 32.13 -1.02 -14.40
N TYR A 580 32.17 -1.09 -15.73
CA TYR A 580 33.16 -1.91 -16.42
C TYR A 580 33.65 -1.22 -17.72
N TRP A 581 34.83 -1.64 -18.23
CA TRP A 581 35.34 -1.19 -19.53
C TRP A 581 36.16 -2.28 -20.21
N THR A 582 36.49 -2.08 -21.47
CA THR A 582 37.07 -3.12 -22.37
C THR A 582 38.45 -2.79 -22.91
N SER A 583 39.08 -1.70 -22.46
CA SER A 583 40.41 -1.23 -22.91
C SER A 583 41.32 -0.95 -21.72
N ALA A 584 42.62 -0.81 -21.95
CA ALA A 584 43.59 -0.44 -20.89
C ALA A 584 43.38 1.01 -20.42
N ASP A 585 42.80 1.88 -21.26
CA ASP A 585 42.55 3.27 -20.92
C ASP A 585 41.22 3.34 -20.13
N VAL A 586 41.26 3.93 -18.93
CA VAL A 586 40.11 4.13 -18.07
C VAL A 586 39.22 5.24 -18.66
N PRO A 587 37.98 4.96 -19.06
CA PRO A 587 37.06 5.99 -19.50
C PRO A 587 36.70 6.95 -18.36
N PRO A 588 36.24 8.18 -18.64
CA PRO A 588 35.63 9.02 -17.65
C PRO A 588 34.45 8.30 -16.98
N GLU A 589 34.30 8.45 -15.68
CA GLU A 589 33.35 7.69 -14.88
C GLU A 589 31.89 7.84 -15.37
N ASN A 590 31.48 9.05 -15.77
CA ASN A 590 30.16 9.33 -16.33
C ASN A 590 29.87 8.64 -17.68
N LYS A 591 30.84 7.91 -18.26
CA LYS A 591 30.72 7.12 -19.50
C LYS A 591 30.90 5.64 -19.30
N LEU A 592 31.11 5.18 -18.05
CA LEU A 592 31.21 3.75 -17.76
C LEU A 592 29.87 3.06 -17.98
N PRO A 593 29.84 1.96 -18.75
CA PRO A 593 28.69 1.06 -18.72
C PRO A 593 28.68 0.30 -17.39
N TYR A 594 27.48 -0.06 -16.91
CA TYR A 594 27.28 -0.81 -15.68
C TYR A 594 26.78 -2.22 -15.96
N ALA A 595 27.15 -3.14 -15.09
CA ALA A 595 26.68 -4.51 -15.06
C ALA A 595 26.42 -4.96 -13.61
N LEU A 596 25.46 -5.85 -13.45
CA LEU A 596 25.22 -6.52 -12.16
C LEU A 596 26.33 -7.51 -11.88
N LEU A 597 26.98 -7.39 -10.73
CA LEU A 597 28.04 -8.28 -10.30
C LEU A 597 27.49 -9.28 -9.27
N THR A 598 27.60 -10.57 -9.57
CA THR A 598 27.15 -11.66 -8.71
C THR A 598 28.31 -12.59 -8.37
N CYS A 599 28.57 -12.79 -7.08
CA CYS A 599 29.61 -13.71 -6.60
C CYS A 599 28.99 -15.09 -6.36
N VAL A 600 29.58 -16.13 -6.97
CA VAL A 600 28.99 -17.48 -7.00
C VAL A 600 30.02 -18.58 -6.82
N SER A 601 29.58 -19.75 -6.34
CA SER A 601 30.41 -20.97 -6.34
C SER A 601 30.32 -21.70 -7.69
N ALA A 602 31.27 -22.63 -7.92
CA ALA A 602 31.41 -23.36 -9.18
C ALA A 602 30.16 -24.11 -9.66
N ASN A 603 29.33 -24.60 -8.74
CA ASN A 603 28.10 -25.33 -9.09
C ASN A 603 26.87 -24.46 -9.36
N TYR A 604 26.98 -23.14 -9.32
CA TYR A 604 25.83 -22.22 -9.40
C TYR A 604 24.99 -22.42 -10.69
N LEU A 605 25.64 -22.51 -11.86
CA LEU A 605 24.90 -22.74 -13.11
C LEU A 605 24.10 -24.05 -13.08
N LYS A 606 24.66 -25.10 -12.48
CA LYS A 606 23.99 -26.40 -12.39
C LYS A 606 22.77 -26.36 -11.46
N VAL A 607 22.89 -25.65 -10.31
CA VAL A 607 21.79 -25.48 -9.35
C VAL A 607 20.66 -24.66 -9.95
N MET A 608 21.01 -23.57 -10.64
CA MET A 608 20.04 -22.63 -11.20
C MET A 608 19.59 -22.98 -12.62
N GLY A 609 20.14 -24.02 -13.25
CA GLY A 609 19.77 -24.42 -14.60
C GLY A 609 20.19 -23.40 -15.68
N ILE A 610 21.12 -22.48 -15.40
CA ILE A 610 21.56 -21.44 -16.33
C ILE A 610 22.38 -22.07 -17.46
N PRO A 611 22.01 -21.87 -18.73
CA PRO A 611 22.74 -22.49 -19.86
C PRO A 611 24.09 -21.82 -20.10
N LEU A 612 25.15 -22.60 -20.12
CA LEU A 612 26.46 -22.16 -20.65
C LEU A 612 26.39 -22.08 -22.16
N ARG A 613 26.62 -20.91 -22.74
CA ARG A 613 26.55 -20.67 -24.17
C ARG A 613 27.91 -20.89 -24.87
N ARG A 614 28.99 -20.40 -24.25
CA ARG A 614 30.35 -20.52 -24.78
C ARG A 614 31.38 -20.65 -23.66
N GLY A 615 32.53 -21.27 -23.93
CA GLY A 615 33.62 -21.40 -22.98
C GLY A 615 33.34 -22.39 -21.85
N ARG A 616 33.82 -22.07 -20.67
CA ARG A 616 33.63 -22.85 -19.45
C ARG A 616 33.07 -21.99 -18.33
N PHE A 617 32.53 -22.63 -17.31
CA PHE A 617 32.24 -21.99 -16.03
C PHE A 617 33.42 -22.18 -15.06
N PHE A 618 33.28 -21.69 -13.84
CA PHE A 618 34.27 -21.81 -12.79
C PHE A 618 34.51 -23.26 -12.38
N ASP A 619 35.73 -23.60 -12.03
CA ASP A 619 36.09 -24.89 -11.51
C ASP A 619 37.08 -24.79 -10.31
N GLU A 620 37.58 -25.91 -9.80
CA GLU A 620 38.44 -25.96 -8.63
C GLU A 620 39.84 -25.33 -8.85
N HIS A 621 40.23 -25.07 -10.10
CA HIS A 621 41.52 -24.44 -10.42
C HIS A 621 41.44 -22.91 -10.38
N ASP A 622 40.21 -22.34 -10.36
CA ASP A 622 39.99 -20.88 -10.27
C ASP A 622 40.15 -20.46 -8.79
N THR A 623 41.34 -20.47 -8.25
CA THR A 623 41.69 -20.12 -6.87
C THR A 623 42.21 -18.69 -6.76
N ILE A 624 42.37 -18.19 -5.54
CA ILE A 624 42.93 -16.84 -5.27
C ILE A 624 44.29 -16.60 -5.93
N ASP A 625 45.11 -17.65 -6.07
CA ASP A 625 46.46 -17.59 -6.65
C ASP A 625 46.45 -17.75 -8.18
N SER A 626 45.35 -18.10 -8.78
CA SER A 626 45.22 -18.25 -10.22
C SER A 626 44.92 -16.90 -10.90
N ARG A 627 45.01 -16.86 -12.24
CA ARG A 627 44.63 -15.66 -13.02
C ARG A 627 43.17 -15.29 -12.74
N PRO A 628 42.88 -14.01 -12.45
CA PRO A 628 41.49 -13.57 -12.22
C PRO A 628 40.60 -13.82 -13.42
N VAL A 629 39.48 -14.51 -13.20
CA VAL A 629 38.53 -14.91 -14.25
C VAL A 629 37.12 -14.44 -13.91
N ILE A 630 36.33 -14.18 -14.97
CA ILE A 630 34.89 -13.88 -14.89
C ILE A 630 34.13 -14.63 -15.95
N VAL A 631 32.86 -14.80 -15.71
CA VAL A 631 31.87 -15.25 -16.69
C VAL A 631 30.86 -14.11 -16.89
N VAL A 632 30.50 -13.86 -18.14
CA VAL A 632 29.57 -12.78 -18.49
C VAL A 632 28.30 -13.35 -19.11
N ASP A 633 27.22 -12.61 -19.05
CA ASP A 633 26.01 -13.00 -19.76
C ASP A 633 26.05 -12.56 -21.25
N GLN A 634 25.12 -13.10 -22.02
CA GLN A 634 25.00 -12.76 -23.45
C GLN A 634 24.68 -11.27 -23.69
N VAL A 635 24.04 -10.58 -22.73
CA VAL A 635 23.69 -9.15 -22.84
C VAL A 635 24.97 -8.31 -22.74
N LEU A 636 25.82 -8.56 -21.73
CA LEU A 636 27.11 -7.90 -21.59
C LEU A 636 27.99 -8.15 -22.84
N ALA A 637 28.09 -9.41 -23.24
CA ALA A 637 28.92 -9.78 -24.38
C ALA A 637 28.54 -8.99 -25.66
N LYS A 638 27.24 -8.87 -25.94
CA LYS A 638 26.74 -8.09 -27.09
C LYS A 638 26.93 -6.58 -26.89
N ASN A 639 26.66 -6.06 -25.70
CA ASN A 639 26.76 -4.61 -25.43
C ASN A 639 28.22 -4.13 -25.48
N ALA A 640 29.15 -4.90 -24.88
CA ALA A 640 30.53 -4.50 -24.73
C ALA A 640 31.38 -4.80 -25.99
N PHE A 641 31.07 -5.88 -26.71
CA PHE A 641 31.93 -6.38 -27.77
C PHE A 641 31.22 -6.60 -29.12
N GLY A 642 29.89 -6.40 -29.18
CA GLY A 642 29.11 -6.60 -30.42
C GLY A 642 28.91 -8.08 -30.80
N THR A 643 29.42 -9.04 -30.04
CA THR A 643 29.37 -10.47 -30.32
C THR A 643 29.34 -11.29 -29.04
N GLU A 644 28.84 -12.52 -29.15
CA GLU A 644 28.92 -13.50 -28.04
C GLU A 644 30.28 -14.24 -27.98
N ASP A 645 31.15 -14.06 -29.01
CA ASP A 645 32.47 -14.67 -29.06
C ASP A 645 33.50 -13.81 -28.34
N VAL A 646 33.45 -13.85 -27.01
CA VAL A 646 34.27 -12.99 -26.13
C VAL A 646 35.17 -13.79 -25.18
N VAL A 647 35.16 -15.12 -25.27
CA VAL A 647 36.05 -15.98 -24.44
C VAL A 647 37.50 -15.67 -24.78
N GLY A 648 38.33 -15.45 -23.74
CA GLY A 648 39.70 -15.03 -23.89
C GLY A 648 39.96 -13.52 -23.99
N LYS A 649 38.88 -12.69 -24.08
CA LYS A 649 39.00 -11.24 -23.99
C LYS A 649 39.13 -10.78 -22.55
N GLN A 650 39.58 -9.55 -22.36
CA GLN A 650 39.75 -8.94 -21.06
C GLN A 650 38.65 -7.93 -20.77
N LEU A 651 38.25 -7.86 -19.49
CA LEU A 651 37.32 -6.87 -18.96
C LEU A 651 37.96 -6.23 -17.71
N TRP A 652 37.78 -4.94 -17.53
CA TRP A 652 38.23 -4.18 -16.37
C TRP A 652 37.06 -3.82 -15.48
N ILE A 653 37.24 -3.97 -14.17
CA ILE A 653 36.23 -3.63 -13.15
C ILE A 653 36.94 -2.84 -12.04
N PRO A 654 36.46 -1.63 -11.64
CA PRO A 654 37.20 -0.70 -10.78
C PRO A 654 37.50 -1.21 -9.35
N GLU A 655 36.56 -1.93 -8.75
CA GLU A 655 36.52 -2.13 -7.29
C GLU A 655 37.04 -3.47 -6.77
N MET A 656 37.52 -4.38 -7.61
CA MET A 656 37.84 -5.74 -7.19
C MET A 656 39.24 -5.91 -6.60
N GLY A 657 39.83 -4.86 -6.04
CA GLY A 657 40.94 -4.91 -5.04
C GLY A 657 42.25 -5.58 -5.41
N TYR A 658 42.40 -6.12 -6.61
CA TYR A 658 43.65 -6.67 -7.12
C TYR A 658 44.48 -5.58 -7.80
N GLY A 659 45.81 -5.71 -7.73
CA GLY A 659 46.76 -4.78 -8.35
C GLY A 659 46.65 -4.67 -9.89
N SER A 660 45.83 -5.47 -10.53
CA SER A 660 45.31 -5.27 -11.90
C SER A 660 43.82 -5.55 -11.88
N ASN A 661 43.00 -4.53 -12.10
CA ASN A 661 41.57 -4.64 -12.22
C ASN A 661 41.14 -5.35 -13.54
N VAL A 662 41.93 -6.31 -14.01
CA VAL A 662 41.79 -6.97 -15.30
C VAL A 662 41.40 -8.43 -15.12
N PHE A 663 40.25 -8.77 -15.68
CA PHE A 663 39.71 -10.13 -15.60
C PHE A 663 39.67 -10.77 -16.99
N LEU A 664 39.96 -12.07 -17.04
CA LEU A 664 39.79 -12.86 -18.24
C LEU A 664 38.39 -13.42 -18.34
N ILE A 665 37.68 -13.18 -19.44
CA ILE A 665 36.40 -13.80 -19.70
C ILE A 665 36.62 -15.25 -20.11
N VAL A 666 36.15 -16.20 -19.30
CA VAL A 666 36.33 -17.66 -19.53
C VAL A 666 35.06 -18.32 -20.05
N GLY A 667 33.91 -17.66 -19.92
CA GLY A 667 32.64 -18.19 -20.40
C GLY A 667 31.58 -17.13 -20.64
N VAL A 668 30.57 -17.52 -21.41
CA VAL A 668 29.36 -16.74 -21.67
C VAL A 668 28.15 -17.60 -21.31
N VAL A 669 27.24 -17.06 -20.51
CA VAL A 669 26.02 -17.73 -20.06
C VAL A 669 24.77 -17.09 -20.61
N GLY A 670 23.64 -17.78 -20.47
CA GLY A 670 22.33 -17.22 -20.76
C GLY A 670 22.02 -16.04 -19.83
N HIS A 671 21.19 -15.12 -20.31
CA HIS A 671 20.74 -13.99 -19.49
C HIS A 671 19.72 -14.44 -18.46
N VAL A 672 19.85 -13.93 -17.24
CA VAL A 672 18.93 -14.15 -16.12
C VAL A 672 18.15 -12.86 -15.85
N ARG A 673 16.83 -12.97 -15.70
CA ARG A 673 15.98 -11.80 -15.41
C ARG A 673 16.10 -11.37 -13.94
N GLN A 674 17.07 -10.49 -13.66
CA GLN A 674 17.36 -10.06 -12.31
C GLN A 674 16.30 -9.13 -11.72
N TRP A 675 15.74 -8.24 -12.54
CA TRP A 675 14.74 -7.25 -12.13
C TRP A 675 13.29 -7.78 -12.17
N GLY A 676 13.13 -9.09 -12.09
CA GLY A 676 11.84 -9.76 -12.19
C GLY A 676 11.37 -9.97 -13.64
N LEU A 677 10.31 -10.74 -13.82
CA LEU A 677 9.86 -11.18 -15.14
C LEU A 677 9.48 -10.02 -16.07
N GLY A 678 8.78 -9.03 -15.56
CA GLY A 678 8.30 -7.89 -16.36
C GLY A 678 9.19 -6.65 -16.30
N GLY A 679 9.98 -6.48 -15.25
CA GLY A 679 10.84 -5.31 -15.02
C GLY A 679 12.15 -5.37 -15.80
N ASP A 680 12.69 -6.56 -16.00
CA ASP A 680 14.02 -6.75 -16.57
C ASP A 680 14.17 -6.14 -17.98
N ASP A 681 13.16 -6.25 -18.84
CA ASP A 681 13.21 -5.67 -20.19
C ASP A 681 13.23 -4.13 -20.21
N GLN A 682 12.85 -3.49 -19.10
CA GLN A 682 12.84 -2.03 -18.91
C GLN A 682 14.03 -1.53 -18.08
N ALA A 683 14.75 -2.44 -17.41
CA ALA A 683 15.89 -2.09 -16.58
C ALA A 683 17.04 -1.52 -17.41
N LYS A 684 17.71 -0.50 -16.89
CA LYS A 684 18.87 0.13 -17.53
C LYS A 684 20.08 -0.79 -17.51
N VAL A 685 20.32 -1.41 -16.34
CA VAL A 685 21.46 -2.30 -16.11
C VAL A 685 20.96 -3.73 -16.17
N ARG A 686 21.16 -4.37 -17.33
CA ARG A 686 20.77 -5.77 -17.56
C ARG A 686 21.98 -6.69 -17.71
N ALA A 687 23.10 -6.12 -18.12
CA ALA A 687 24.36 -6.85 -18.26
C ALA A 687 24.78 -7.50 -16.94
N GLN A 688 25.30 -8.73 -16.98
CA GLN A 688 25.65 -9.49 -15.79
C GLN A 688 27.07 -10.01 -15.86
N ILE A 689 27.75 -9.94 -14.71
CA ILE A 689 29.11 -10.47 -14.49
C ILE A 689 29.01 -11.46 -13.34
N TYR A 690 29.47 -12.67 -13.55
CA TYR A 690 29.63 -13.67 -12.51
C TYR A 690 31.09 -13.75 -12.09
N TYR A 691 31.32 -13.78 -10.79
CA TYR A 691 32.63 -13.80 -10.20
C TYR A 691 32.79 -15.03 -9.28
N PRO A 692 33.89 -15.78 -9.32
CA PRO A 692 34.05 -16.98 -8.50
C PRO A 692 34.38 -16.61 -7.04
N PHE A 693 33.60 -17.15 -6.12
CA PHE A 693 33.83 -16.98 -4.67
C PHE A 693 35.24 -17.40 -4.23
N SER A 694 35.80 -18.41 -4.87
CA SER A 694 37.17 -18.91 -4.62
C SER A 694 38.25 -17.87 -4.88
N GLN A 695 38.02 -16.91 -5.77
CA GLN A 695 38.97 -15.82 -6.09
C GLN A 695 38.64 -14.52 -5.35
N LEU A 696 37.65 -14.50 -4.45
CA LEU A 696 37.31 -13.29 -3.72
C LEU A 696 38.48 -12.79 -2.85
N PRO A 697 38.89 -11.51 -2.95
CA PRO A 697 40.01 -10.98 -2.16
C PRO A 697 39.75 -11.03 -0.66
N ASP A 698 40.80 -11.20 0.12
CA ASP A 698 40.70 -11.27 1.58
C ASP A 698 40.00 -10.06 2.20
N GLY A 699 40.25 -8.87 1.68
CA GLY A 699 39.62 -7.64 2.16
C GLY A 699 38.09 -7.58 1.96
N PHE A 700 37.57 -8.41 1.06
CA PHE A 700 36.11 -8.48 0.77
C PHE A 700 35.46 -9.73 1.37
N MET A 701 36.23 -10.73 1.79
CA MET A 701 35.72 -12.03 2.22
C MET A 701 34.71 -11.92 3.37
N HIS A 702 34.96 -11.07 4.35
CA HIS A 702 34.05 -10.86 5.48
C HIS A 702 32.68 -10.34 5.03
N ARG A 703 32.67 -9.24 4.28
CA ARG A 703 31.41 -8.58 3.82
C ARG A 703 30.59 -9.49 2.89
N TRP A 704 31.27 -10.13 1.93
CA TRP A 704 30.56 -11.00 0.97
C TRP A 704 30.06 -12.29 1.62
N SER A 705 30.78 -12.83 2.61
CA SER A 705 30.29 -13.99 3.38
C SER A 705 29.01 -13.74 4.14
N GLN A 706 28.72 -12.51 4.52
CA GLN A 706 27.46 -12.14 5.18
C GLN A 706 26.29 -12.09 4.21
N LEU A 707 26.55 -11.87 2.93
CA LEU A 707 25.53 -11.85 1.87
C LEU A 707 25.25 -13.24 1.29
N MET A 708 26.19 -14.21 1.47
CA MET A 708 26.07 -15.55 0.90
C MET A 708 24.87 -16.33 1.44
N SER A 709 24.21 -17.02 0.53
CA SER A 709 23.04 -17.87 0.80
C SER A 709 23.19 -19.21 0.09
#